data_41b60bafd4a84c426dc61bfdb944a0fd
#
_entry.id   41b60bafd4a84c426dc61bfdb944a0fd
#
_cell.length_a   1.000
_cell.length_b   1.000
_cell.length_c   1.000
_cell.angle_alpha   90.00
_cell.angle_beta   90.00
_cell.angle_gamma   90.00
#
_symmetry.space_group_name_H-M   'P 1'
#
loop_
_entity.id
_entity.type
_entity.pdbx_description
1 polymer ?
#
loop_
_entity_poly.entity_id
_entity_poly.type
_entity_poly.pdbx_seq_one_letter_code
_entity_poly.pdbx_strand_id
1 'polypeptide(L)'
;MMLLRRQRQLHRIHVFVSALANEKDTRLCDEMQALRGQEISRVREYAFALIYEAMRRRLGITPYDEQLLGALAMAEGCVAQMNTGEGKTVTAVFPACLYALAGRGAHIATVNPYLARRDCEWMRPVYELLGFSVAVTEAGQTFKEKKAAYDCDVLYGTHSEFGFDYLRDQLAQSKAEQVQREPAFMLVDEADSILLDEAVTPMILSGNGGALHPLLPMVNHFVTYLKSITVKTLEDEDEYARLDEKYDYIVLQRERVAMLTSLGQKHAEQFFRLKSLSDDLNIAHMIFQAIQAHGTLKRDVDYIVMDGKLQIVDPHTGRVLEGRRYCDGLWQAIQVKENLEVVRESVTVASISYQQYFRRYPLLCGMTGTAWEGRREFDKVYHMPVRRIAPHKRCVRRDLPDAFALDRQQQIAMLVDEIAAAKGRGQPCLIVTRTVEDNDILAGALRERDIACDVLSAKDHAREAEIIAGAGQCGRVTVATALAGRGTDIRLSDEARNAGGLYVMGFGHQNTRRGDRQLIGRGGRQGDPGVSRFFVSPEDELLVRFGNEREKKPMNRRACLRAICHAQKTCEEVFAAQRESTLRLDEVIGQFRAEIYQARSKILEGNLPGEFAHLPSAVVQAVALSAIDEAWATFLREADDARQRCGVVSLVGRDYQREYIREVAAMFEAMMDGIKETMHRRLARASEGVIHVDAI
;
A
#
# COMPACT_ATOMS: atom_id res chain seq x y z
N MET A 1 -20.94 -23.65 19.31
CA MET A 1 -19.74 -24.48 19.44
C MET A 1 -18.44 -23.66 19.48
N MET A 2 -18.24 -22.71 18.60
CA MET A 2 -17.03 -21.87 18.52
C MET A 2 -16.81 -20.98 19.76
N LEU A 3 -17.84 -20.34 20.28
CA LEU A 3 -17.78 -19.49 21.49
C LEU A 3 -17.33 -20.27 22.72
N LEU A 4 -17.91 -21.46 22.94
CA LEU A 4 -17.54 -22.35 24.04
C LEU A 4 -16.08 -22.84 23.95
N ARG A 5 -15.58 -23.07 22.73
CA ARG A 5 -14.16 -23.42 22.51
C ARG A 5 -13.25 -22.27 22.95
N ARG A 6 -13.56 -21.03 22.56
CA ARG A 6 -12.78 -19.83 22.91
C ARG A 6 -12.77 -19.57 24.41
N GLN A 7 -13.93 -19.70 25.09
CA GLN A 7 -14.00 -19.58 26.54
C GLN A 7 -13.14 -20.63 27.26
N ARG A 8 -13.13 -21.87 26.76
CA ARG A 8 -12.24 -22.91 27.32
C ARG A 8 -10.77 -22.60 27.11
N GLN A 9 -10.39 -22.03 25.97
CA GLN A 9 -9.02 -21.62 25.72
C GLN A 9 -8.59 -20.48 26.64
N LEU A 10 -9.39 -19.43 26.80
CA LEU A 10 -9.15 -18.36 27.77
C LEU A 10 -8.99 -18.89 29.18
N HIS A 11 -9.91 -19.75 29.63
CA HIS A 11 -9.82 -20.36 30.95
C HIS A 11 -8.51 -21.11 31.16
N ARG A 12 -8.05 -21.90 30.17
CA ARG A 12 -6.75 -22.61 30.25
C ARG A 12 -5.57 -21.63 30.33
N ILE A 13 -5.59 -20.56 29.52
CA ILE A 13 -4.55 -19.53 29.58
C ILE A 13 -4.48 -18.94 30.98
N HIS A 14 -5.62 -18.53 31.58
CA HIS A 14 -5.63 -17.95 32.92
C HIS A 14 -5.19 -18.93 34.02
N VAL A 15 -5.52 -20.22 33.89
CA VAL A 15 -5.00 -21.25 34.81
C VAL A 15 -3.48 -21.32 34.77
N PHE A 16 -2.90 -21.33 33.56
CA PHE A 16 -1.44 -21.32 33.39
C PHE A 16 -0.83 -20.00 33.89
N VAL A 17 -1.41 -18.84 33.59
CA VAL A 17 -0.94 -17.54 34.10
C VAL A 17 -0.89 -17.55 35.62
N SER A 18 -1.92 -18.07 36.29
CA SER A 18 -1.94 -18.16 37.75
C SER A 18 -0.82 -19.05 38.30
N ALA A 19 -0.49 -20.14 37.60
CA ALA A 19 0.62 -21.02 38.00
C ALA A 19 2.01 -20.34 37.80
N LEU A 20 2.14 -19.47 36.82
CA LEU A 20 3.39 -18.77 36.46
C LEU A 20 3.65 -17.53 37.34
N ALA A 21 2.67 -17.02 38.06
CA ALA A 21 2.72 -15.71 38.72
C ALA A 21 3.91 -15.53 39.68
N ASN A 22 4.34 -16.59 40.35
CA ASN A 22 5.41 -16.58 41.34
C ASN A 22 6.72 -17.20 40.83
N GLU A 23 6.78 -17.61 39.56
CA GLU A 23 7.96 -18.24 38.99
C GLU A 23 9.07 -17.20 38.68
N LYS A 24 10.31 -17.63 38.61
CA LYS A 24 11.44 -16.74 38.25
C LYS A 24 11.45 -16.43 36.77
N ASP A 25 12.01 -15.26 36.39
CA ASP A 25 12.15 -14.84 34.98
C ASP A 25 12.92 -15.86 34.13
N THR A 26 14.00 -16.45 34.71
CA THR A 26 14.76 -17.52 34.04
C THR A 26 13.90 -18.71 33.68
N ARG A 27 12.94 -19.09 34.57
CA ARG A 27 12.04 -20.21 34.27
C ARG A 27 11.07 -19.90 33.12
N LEU A 28 10.58 -18.65 33.03
CA LEU A 28 9.72 -18.26 31.90
C LEU A 28 10.47 -18.41 30.58
N CYS A 29 11.73 -17.97 30.55
CA CYS A 29 12.61 -18.11 29.39
C CYS A 29 12.84 -19.60 29.04
N ASP A 30 13.28 -20.39 30.01
CA ASP A 30 13.61 -21.82 29.82
C ASP A 30 12.39 -22.60 29.33
N GLU A 31 11.23 -22.36 29.92
CA GLU A 31 9.98 -23.02 29.52
C GLU A 31 9.54 -22.59 28.11
N MET A 32 9.65 -21.30 27.76
CA MET A 32 9.35 -20.84 26.40
C MET A 32 10.30 -21.48 25.38
N GLN A 33 11.61 -21.53 25.67
CA GLN A 33 12.58 -22.14 24.77
C GLN A 33 12.39 -23.66 24.65
N ALA A 34 11.91 -24.33 25.71
CA ALA A 34 11.57 -25.76 25.66
C ALA A 34 10.37 -26.09 24.75
N LEU A 35 9.56 -25.10 24.38
CA LEU A 35 8.47 -25.26 23.42
C LEU A 35 8.93 -25.24 21.96
N ARG A 36 10.19 -24.83 21.68
CA ARG A 36 10.69 -24.78 20.29
C ARG A 36 10.61 -26.16 19.61
N GLY A 37 10.13 -26.13 18.35
CA GLY A 37 9.99 -27.34 17.54
C GLY A 37 8.80 -28.23 17.90
N GLN A 38 8.03 -27.90 18.94
CA GLN A 38 6.81 -28.61 19.28
C GLN A 38 5.63 -28.20 18.39
N GLU A 39 4.61 -29.04 18.32
CA GLU A 39 3.38 -28.75 17.56
C GLU A 39 2.65 -27.53 18.14
N ILE A 40 2.53 -26.48 17.35
CA ILE A 40 1.94 -25.19 17.72
C ILE A 40 0.54 -25.34 18.37
N SER A 41 -0.27 -26.25 17.86
CA SER A 41 -1.63 -26.49 18.37
C SER A 41 -1.65 -26.96 19.83
N ARG A 42 -0.62 -27.66 20.28
CA ARG A 42 -0.52 -28.24 21.64
C ARG A 42 0.04 -27.25 22.65
N VAL A 43 0.97 -26.40 22.20
CA VAL A 43 1.70 -25.49 23.10
C VAL A 43 1.06 -24.11 23.21
N ARG A 44 0.10 -23.77 22.35
CA ARG A 44 -0.43 -22.43 22.15
C ARG A 44 -0.93 -21.78 23.44
N GLU A 45 -1.80 -22.44 24.18
CA GLU A 45 -2.39 -21.86 25.41
C GLU A 45 -1.32 -21.62 26.48
N TYR A 46 -0.33 -22.51 26.56
CA TYR A 46 0.77 -22.35 27.50
C TYR A 46 1.76 -21.25 27.08
N ALA A 47 2.12 -21.20 25.80
CA ALA A 47 2.94 -20.12 25.26
C ALA A 47 2.29 -18.74 25.49
N PHE A 48 0.95 -18.67 25.29
CA PHE A 48 0.21 -17.42 25.56
C PHE A 48 0.26 -17.03 27.04
N ALA A 49 0.21 -17.99 27.97
CA ALA A 49 0.37 -17.69 29.39
C ALA A 49 1.77 -17.16 29.74
N LEU A 50 2.82 -17.72 29.13
CA LEU A 50 4.21 -17.23 29.30
C LEU A 50 4.34 -15.79 28.77
N ILE A 51 3.78 -15.49 27.61
CA ILE A 51 3.79 -14.15 27.00
C ILE A 51 3.02 -13.16 27.86
N TYR A 52 1.82 -13.55 28.34
CA TYR A 52 1.01 -12.74 29.24
C TYR A 52 1.80 -12.34 30.49
N GLU A 53 2.43 -13.31 31.14
CA GLU A 53 3.22 -13.07 32.36
C GLU A 53 4.47 -12.22 32.09
N ALA A 54 5.13 -12.41 30.94
CA ALA A 54 6.23 -11.58 30.51
C ALA A 54 5.82 -10.10 30.30
N MET A 55 4.65 -9.87 29.67
CA MET A 55 4.09 -8.53 29.50
C MET A 55 3.79 -7.86 30.85
N ARG A 56 3.18 -8.61 31.76
CA ARG A 56 2.87 -8.12 33.10
C ARG A 56 4.14 -7.68 33.84
N ARG A 57 5.21 -8.46 33.75
CA ARG A 57 6.47 -8.17 34.45
C ARG A 57 7.27 -7.04 33.83
N ARG A 58 7.42 -7.05 32.51
CA ARG A 58 8.31 -6.10 31.80
C ARG A 58 7.65 -4.77 31.50
N LEU A 59 6.36 -4.77 31.21
CA LEU A 59 5.63 -3.58 30.77
C LEU A 59 4.55 -3.13 31.77
N GLY A 60 4.27 -3.91 32.80
CA GLY A 60 3.14 -3.65 33.71
C GLY A 60 1.78 -3.79 33.04
N ILE A 61 1.74 -4.41 31.86
CA ILE A 61 0.52 -4.58 31.06
C ILE A 61 -0.12 -5.91 31.39
N THR A 62 -1.40 -5.87 31.76
CA THR A 62 -2.25 -7.05 31.93
C THR A 62 -3.14 -7.15 30.69
N PRO A 63 -2.88 -8.08 29.74
CA PRO A 63 -3.69 -8.22 28.55
C PRO A 63 -5.14 -8.57 28.88
N TYR A 64 -6.09 -7.95 28.16
CA TYR A 64 -7.52 -8.23 28.31
C TYR A 64 -7.91 -9.50 27.55
N ASP A 65 -9.03 -10.11 27.95
CA ASP A 65 -9.57 -11.29 27.28
C ASP A 65 -9.85 -11.06 25.79
N GLU A 66 -10.30 -9.86 25.44
CA GLU A 66 -10.51 -9.46 24.03
C GLU A 66 -9.21 -9.48 23.24
N GLN A 67 -8.09 -9.07 23.84
CA GLN A 67 -6.78 -9.12 23.19
C GLN A 67 -6.31 -10.57 23.00
N LEU A 68 -6.51 -11.42 24.00
CA LEU A 68 -6.25 -12.87 23.88
C LEU A 68 -7.12 -13.52 22.81
N LEU A 69 -8.39 -13.14 22.69
CA LEU A 69 -9.29 -13.62 21.63
C LEU A 69 -8.84 -13.17 20.24
N GLY A 70 -8.37 -11.93 20.12
CA GLY A 70 -7.77 -11.40 18.89
C GLY A 70 -6.51 -12.18 18.51
N ALA A 71 -5.62 -12.41 19.46
CA ALA A 71 -4.41 -13.20 19.28
C ALA A 71 -4.70 -14.66 18.87
N LEU A 72 -5.68 -15.30 19.51
CA LEU A 72 -6.14 -16.65 19.12
C LEU A 72 -6.73 -16.69 17.71
N ALA A 73 -7.41 -15.63 17.28
CA ALA A 73 -7.94 -15.53 15.92
C ALA A 73 -6.78 -15.40 14.89
N MET A 74 -5.81 -14.54 15.17
CA MET A 74 -4.63 -14.36 14.31
C MET A 74 -3.75 -15.62 14.25
N ALA A 75 -3.60 -16.34 15.37
CA ALA A 75 -2.91 -17.63 15.39
C ALA A 75 -3.61 -18.72 14.56
N GLU A 76 -4.84 -18.51 14.12
CA GLU A 76 -5.59 -19.40 13.21
C GLU A 76 -5.64 -18.83 11.77
N GLY A 77 -4.79 -17.85 11.42
CA GLY A 77 -4.74 -17.26 10.07
C GLY A 77 -5.91 -16.30 9.78
N CYS A 78 -6.54 -15.71 10.79
CA CYS A 78 -7.65 -14.79 10.60
C CYS A 78 -7.19 -13.32 10.62
N VAL A 79 -8.02 -12.45 10.06
CA VAL A 79 -7.95 -11.01 10.35
C VAL A 79 -8.76 -10.72 11.61
N ALA A 80 -8.09 -10.26 12.66
CA ALA A 80 -8.74 -9.80 13.87
C ALA A 80 -9.20 -8.34 13.70
N GLN A 81 -10.51 -8.12 13.58
CA GLN A 81 -11.04 -6.76 13.61
C GLN A 81 -11.16 -6.29 15.05
N MET A 82 -10.24 -5.44 15.45
CA MET A 82 -10.16 -4.78 16.76
C MET A 82 -10.19 -3.27 16.56
N ASN A 83 -11.05 -2.56 17.29
CA ASN A 83 -11.13 -1.11 17.17
C ASN A 83 -9.78 -0.44 17.41
N THR A 84 -9.59 0.75 16.86
CA THR A 84 -8.39 1.53 17.12
C THR A 84 -8.31 1.88 18.62
N GLY A 85 -7.11 1.72 19.21
CA GLY A 85 -6.90 1.94 20.64
C GLY A 85 -7.14 0.71 21.54
N GLU A 86 -7.58 -0.44 21.01
CA GLU A 86 -7.81 -1.68 21.80
C GLU A 86 -6.51 -2.49 22.07
N GLY A 87 -5.34 -1.93 21.78
CA GLY A 87 -4.04 -2.57 22.08
C GLY A 87 -3.64 -3.63 21.06
N LYS A 88 -3.85 -3.37 19.76
CA LYS A 88 -3.41 -4.23 18.66
C LYS A 88 -1.94 -4.63 18.76
N THR A 89 -1.04 -3.68 19.10
CA THR A 89 0.40 -3.95 19.26
C THR A 89 0.67 -5.02 20.33
N VAL A 90 -0.01 -4.95 21.48
CA VAL A 90 0.07 -5.97 22.54
C VAL A 90 -0.44 -7.33 22.04
N THR A 91 -1.55 -7.32 21.31
CA THR A 91 -2.19 -8.53 20.76
C THR A 91 -1.27 -9.24 19.75
N ALA A 92 -0.51 -8.48 18.94
CA ALA A 92 0.38 -9.00 17.91
C ALA A 92 1.52 -9.85 18.44
N VAL A 93 2.00 -9.56 19.65
CA VAL A 93 3.15 -10.28 20.26
C VAL A 93 2.84 -11.76 20.47
N PHE A 94 1.59 -12.11 20.79
CA PHE A 94 1.20 -13.50 21.04
C PHE A 94 1.40 -14.42 19.84
N PRO A 95 0.82 -14.15 18.66
CA PRO A 95 1.06 -14.98 17.49
C PRO A 95 2.50 -14.86 16.99
N ALA A 96 3.15 -13.69 17.12
CA ALA A 96 4.55 -13.52 16.71
C ALA A 96 5.49 -14.45 17.51
N CYS A 97 5.44 -14.45 18.84
CA CYS A 97 6.22 -15.37 19.68
C CYS A 97 5.87 -16.84 19.40
N LEU A 98 4.57 -17.16 19.24
CA LEU A 98 4.11 -18.51 19.00
C LEU A 98 4.72 -19.11 17.73
N TYR A 99 4.77 -18.33 16.64
CA TYR A 99 5.33 -18.80 15.37
C TYR A 99 6.86 -18.64 15.29
N ALA A 100 7.46 -17.76 16.10
CA ALA A 100 8.91 -17.70 16.29
C ALA A 100 9.48 -19.02 16.88
N LEU A 101 8.68 -19.76 17.65
CA LEU A 101 9.06 -21.09 18.17
C LEU A 101 9.40 -22.11 17.06
N ALA A 102 8.89 -21.91 15.85
CA ALA A 102 9.22 -22.76 14.71
C ALA A 102 10.64 -22.55 14.16
N GLY A 103 11.36 -21.50 14.63
CA GLY A 103 12.74 -21.19 14.23
C GLY A 103 12.92 -20.65 12.80
N ARG A 104 11.81 -20.34 12.11
CA ARG A 104 11.83 -19.82 10.72
C ARG A 104 11.72 -18.31 10.61
N GLY A 105 11.51 -17.62 11.73
CA GLY A 105 11.25 -16.18 11.79
C GLY A 105 9.77 -15.83 11.65
N ALA A 106 9.33 -14.89 12.50
CA ALA A 106 8.01 -14.30 12.45
C ALA A 106 8.13 -12.85 11.99
N HIS A 107 7.46 -12.51 10.89
CA HIS A 107 7.48 -11.15 10.34
C HIS A 107 6.23 -10.38 10.74
N ILE A 108 6.40 -9.10 11.11
CA ILE A 108 5.31 -8.17 11.42
C ILE A 108 5.41 -6.97 10.48
N ALA A 109 4.48 -6.90 9.55
CA ALA A 109 4.42 -5.82 8.56
C ALA A 109 3.54 -4.68 9.06
N THR A 110 4.06 -3.45 8.99
CA THR A 110 3.35 -2.21 9.33
C THR A 110 3.28 -1.25 8.13
N VAL A 111 2.52 -0.18 8.27
CA VAL A 111 2.32 0.80 7.18
C VAL A 111 3.45 1.83 7.05
N ASN A 112 4.31 1.99 8.06
CA ASN A 112 5.43 2.95 7.99
C ASN A 112 6.59 2.56 8.93
N PRO A 113 7.82 3.08 8.67
CA PRO A 113 9.00 2.74 9.46
C PRO A 113 8.90 3.18 10.94
N TYR A 114 8.26 4.31 11.21
CA TYR A 114 8.09 4.81 12.58
C TYR A 114 7.32 3.80 13.45
N LEU A 115 6.22 3.25 12.95
CA LEU A 115 5.43 2.25 13.67
C LEU A 115 6.23 0.96 13.87
N ALA A 116 6.95 0.50 12.85
CA ALA A 116 7.80 -0.69 12.95
C ALA A 116 8.83 -0.56 14.08
N ARG A 117 9.54 0.58 14.12
CA ARG A 117 10.55 0.85 15.14
C ARG A 117 9.93 1.01 16.53
N ARG A 118 8.88 1.85 16.65
CA ARG A 118 8.18 2.09 17.91
C ARG A 118 7.67 0.79 18.54
N ASP A 119 7.00 -0.04 17.76
CA ASP A 119 6.35 -1.25 18.27
C ASP A 119 7.38 -2.33 18.59
N CYS A 120 8.45 -2.43 17.81
CA CYS A 120 9.59 -3.28 18.12
C CYS A 120 10.27 -2.88 19.44
N GLU A 121 10.60 -1.60 19.59
CA GLU A 121 11.28 -1.09 20.80
C GLU A 121 10.40 -1.24 22.05
N TRP A 122 9.11 -0.94 21.93
CA TRP A 122 8.17 -1.07 23.05
C TRP A 122 8.00 -2.52 23.49
N MET A 123 7.92 -3.47 22.56
CA MET A 123 7.72 -4.90 22.88
C MET A 123 9.02 -5.67 23.09
N ARG A 124 10.18 -5.11 22.77
CA ARG A 124 11.50 -5.73 22.93
C ARG A 124 11.73 -6.36 24.31
N PRO A 125 11.42 -5.71 25.45
CA PRO A 125 11.65 -6.31 26.76
C PRO A 125 10.87 -7.62 26.99
N VAL A 126 9.72 -7.80 26.31
CA VAL A 126 8.93 -9.03 26.38
C VAL A 126 9.60 -10.14 25.59
N TYR A 127 10.04 -9.85 24.36
CA TYR A 127 10.75 -10.81 23.52
C TYR A 127 12.03 -11.29 24.18
N GLU A 128 12.85 -10.36 24.71
CA GLU A 128 14.12 -10.66 25.36
C GLU A 128 13.93 -11.52 26.62
N LEU A 129 12.90 -11.22 27.45
CA LEU A 129 12.60 -12.06 28.63
C LEU A 129 12.28 -13.50 28.23
N LEU A 130 11.62 -13.71 27.11
CA LEU A 130 11.23 -15.02 26.58
C LEU A 130 12.35 -15.70 25.76
N GLY A 131 13.51 -15.06 25.62
CA GLY A 131 14.66 -15.56 24.90
C GLY A 131 14.52 -15.49 23.36
N PHE A 132 13.72 -14.55 22.84
CA PHE A 132 13.61 -14.27 21.41
C PHE A 132 14.44 -13.06 21.02
N SER A 133 15.15 -13.18 19.91
CA SER A 133 15.79 -12.05 19.24
C SER A 133 14.75 -11.26 18.41
N VAL A 134 14.86 -9.94 18.43
CA VAL A 134 13.96 -9.04 17.68
C VAL A 134 14.73 -7.91 17.02
N ALA A 135 14.37 -7.61 15.76
CA ALA A 135 14.96 -6.54 14.98
C ALA A 135 13.91 -5.78 14.14
N VAL A 136 14.37 -4.70 13.50
CA VAL A 136 13.61 -3.94 12.49
C VAL A 136 14.38 -3.95 11.18
N THR A 137 13.71 -4.20 10.06
CA THR A 137 14.27 -3.94 8.72
C THR A 137 13.76 -2.62 8.19
N GLU A 138 14.69 -1.80 7.67
CA GLU A 138 14.41 -0.44 7.19
C GLU A 138 15.17 -0.17 5.88
N ALA A 139 14.66 0.80 5.12
CA ALA A 139 15.37 1.31 3.96
C ALA A 139 16.72 1.93 4.37
N GLY A 140 17.74 1.75 3.52
CA GLY A 140 19.08 2.30 3.75
C GLY A 140 19.99 1.48 4.65
N GLN A 141 19.52 0.39 5.27
CA GLN A 141 20.38 -0.55 5.96
C GLN A 141 21.33 -1.24 4.98
N THR A 142 22.56 -1.49 5.45
CA THR A 142 23.54 -2.29 4.71
C THR A 142 23.10 -3.74 4.62
N PHE A 143 23.67 -4.47 3.65
CA PHE A 143 23.43 -5.91 3.51
C PHE A 143 23.65 -6.70 4.82
N LYS A 144 24.73 -6.40 5.53
CA LYS A 144 25.04 -7.10 6.79
C LYS A 144 24.00 -6.83 7.88
N GLU A 145 23.54 -5.60 8.00
CA GLU A 145 22.50 -5.21 8.96
C GLU A 145 21.17 -5.88 8.61
N LYS A 146 20.77 -5.88 7.34
CA LYS A 146 19.56 -6.57 6.89
C LYS A 146 19.67 -8.08 7.14
N LYS A 147 20.79 -8.69 6.77
CA LYS A 147 21.00 -10.14 7.01
C LYS A 147 20.83 -10.50 8.48
N ALA A 148 21.49 -9.73 9.36
CA ALA A 148 21.37 -9.92 10.82
C ALA A 148 19.93 -9.72 11.31
N ALA A 149 19.20 -8.75 10.75
CA ALA A 149 17.80 -8.51 11.09
C ALA A 149 16.90 -9.69 10.67
N TYR A 150 17.08 -10.21 9.45
CA TYR A 150 16.31 -11.38 8.97
C TYR A 150 16.66 -12.67 9.70
N ASP A 151 17.81 -12.77 10.34
CA ASP A 151 18.19 -13.94 11.14
C ASP A 151 17.57 -13.93 12.55
N CYS A 152 16.93 -12.82 12.99
CA CYS A 152 16.20 -12.75 14.24
C CYS A 152 14.94 -13.63 14.25
N ASP A 153 14.47 -13.97 15.47
CA ASP A 153 13.24 -14.74 15.68
C ASP A 153 11.99 -13.95 15.29
N VAL A 154 11.98 -12.64 15.58
CA VAL A 154 10.89 -11.72 15.23
C VAL A 154 11.46 -10.52 14.49
N LEU A 155 10.86 -10.18 13.36
CA LEU A 155 11.29 -9.08 12.52
C LEU A 155 10.12 -8.14 12.22
N TYR A 156 10.28 -6.88 12.61
CA TYR A 156 9.39 -5.78 12.24
C TYR A 156 9.89 -5.09 10.97
N GLY A 157 8.98 -4.57 10.17
CA GLY A 157 9.33 -3.80 8.99
C GLY A 157 8.10 -3.22 8.32
N THR A 158 8.30 -2.40 7.29
CA THR A 158 7.19 -2.00 6.45
C THR A 158 6.86 -3.11 5.46
N HIS A 159 5.58 -3.20 5.10
CA HIS A 159 5.12 -4.13 4.08
C HIS A 159 5.87 -3.99 2.75
N SER A 160 6.22 -2.75 2.38
CA SER A 160 6.98 -2.46 1.16
C SER A 160 8.43 -2.91 1.27
N GLU A 161 9.10 -2.71 2.43
CA GLU A 161 10.49 -3.11 2.58
C GLU A 161 10.66 -4.64 2.51
N PHE A 162 9.77 -5.38 3.15
CA PHE A 162 9.73 -6.84 2.99
C PHE A 162 9.60 -7.28 1.52
N GLY A 163 8.74 -6.63 0.76
CA GLY A 163 8.55 -6.94 -0.66
C GLY A 163 9.73 -6.52 -1.54
N PHE A 164 10.32 -5.35 -1.28
CA PHE A 164 11.51 -4.92 -2.01
C PHE A 164 12.74 -5.77 -1.69
N ASP A 165 12.92 -6.19 -0.43
CA ASP A 165 14.00 -7.10 -0.06
C ASP A 165 13.83 -8.46 -0.76
N TYR A 166 12.58 -8.96 -0.87
CA TYR A 166 12.30 -10.14 -1.68
C TYR A 166 12.72 -9.94 -3.15
N LEU A 167 12.35 -8.82 -3.77
CA LEU A 167 12.71 -8.56 -5.16
C LEU A 167 14.23 -8.45 -5.34
N ARG A 168 14.94 -7.81 -4.39
CA ARG A 168 16.41 -7.74 -4.40
C ARG A 168 17.05 -9.12 -4.28
N ASP A 169 16.53 -9.98 -3.40
CA ASP A 169 17.00 -11.35 -3.25
C ASP A 169 16.83 -12.19 -4.52
N GLN A 170 15.79 -11.88 -5.33
CA GLN A 170 15.62 -12.55 -6.61
C GLN A 170 16.62 -12.10 -7.68
N LEU A 171 17.34 -11.01 -7.48
CA LEU A 171 18.38 -10.49 -8.38
C LEU A 171 19.80 -10.76 -7.84
N ALA A 172 19.94 -11.38 -6.65
CA ALA A 172 21.23 -11.70 -6.04
C ALA A 172 22.07 -12.62 -6.92
N GLN A 173 23.36 -12.38 -7.04
CA GLN A 173 24.26 -13.16 -7.87
C GLN A 173 24.82 -14.39 -7.15
N SER A 174 24.66 -14.48 -5.84
CA SER A 174 25.01 -15.63 -5.03
C SER A 174 23.96 -15.85 -3.93
N LYS A 175 23.86 -17.08 -3.45
CA LYS A 175 22.96 -17.40 -2.33
C LYS A 175 23.35 -16.68 -1.03
N ALA A 176 24.64 -16.35 -0.89
CA ALA A 176 25.16 -15.60 0.25
C ALA A 176 24.68 -14.14 0.28
N GLU A 177 24.32 -13.57 -0.89
CA GLU A 177 23.78 -12.20 -1.02
C GLU A 177 22.28 -12.11 -0.72
N GLN A 178 21.58 -13.21 -0.56
CA GLN A 178 20.17 -13.22 -0.17
C GLN A 178 20.03 -12.94 1.32
N VAL A 179 19.17 -11.99 1.69
CA VAL A 179 18.93 -11.62 3.08
C VAL A 179 17.78 -12.39 3.71
N GLN A 180 16.73 -12.69 2.95
CA GLN A 180 15.53 -13.34 3.45
C GLN A 180 15.71 -14.84 3.61
N ARG A 181 15.08 -15.40 4.64
CA ARG A 181 14.82 -16.82 4.79
C ARG A 181 13.52 -17.19 4.06
N GLU A 182 13.24 -18.50 3.92
CA GLU A 182 11.94 -18.94 3.44
C GLU A 182 10.80 -18.36 4.29
N PRO A 183 9.75 -17.78 3.67
CA PRO A 183 8.64 -17.19 4.39
C PRO A 183 7.88 -18.27 5.18
N ALA A 184 7.60 -18.00 6.46
CA ALA A 184 6.89 -18.92 7.34
C ALA A 184 5.62 -18.28 7.92
N PHE A 185 5.74 -17.13 8.56
CA PHE A 185 4.65 -16.44 9.21
C PHE A 185 4.72 -14.93 8.93
N MET A 186 3.58 -14.34 8.60
CA MET A 186 3.43 -12.90 8.47
C MET A 186 2.17 -12.42 9.20
N LEU A 187 2.36 -11.44 10.07
CA LEU A 187 1.28 -10.66 10.66
C LEU A 187 1.25 -9.27 10.01
N VAL A 188 0.10 -8.88 9.48
CA VAL A 188 -0.09 -7.57 8.85
C VAL A 188 -0.87 -6.66 9.78
N ASP A 189 -0.22 -5.61 10.31
CA ASP A 189 -0.92 -4.55 11.04
C ASP A 189 -1.53 -3.55 10.05
N GLU A 190 -2.72 -3.03 10.40
CA GLU A 190 -3.55 -2.24 9.49
C GLU A 190 -3.79 -2.97 8.16
N ALA A 191 -4.19 -4.26 8.26
CA ALA A 191 -4.32 -5.18 7.14
C ALA A 191 -5.20 -4.67 6.00
N ASP A 192 -6.22 -3.87 6.28
CA ASP A 192 -7.08 -3.27 5.26
C ASP A 192 -6.36 -2.18 4.43
N SER A 193 -5.43 -1.42 5.03
CA SER A 193 -4.60 -0.50 4.27
C SER A 193 -3.67 -1.25 3.32
N ILE A 194 -2.92 -2.20 3.86
CA ILE A 194 -1.86 -2.88 3.13
C ILE A 194 -2.44 -3.81 2.08
N LEU A 195 -3.42 -4.65 2.45
CA LEU A 195 -3.91 -5.73 1.60
C LEU A 195 -5.08 -5.32 0.70
N LEU A 196 -5.73 -4.17 0.95
CA LEU A 196 -6.82 -3.67 0.12
C LEU A 196 -6.47 -2.31 -0.51
N ASP A 197 -6.12 -1.28 0.29
CA ASP A 197 -5.95 0.07 -0.26
C ASP A 197 -4.68 0.18 -1.13
N GLU A 198 -3.53 -0.30 -0.65
CA GLU A 198 -2.26 -0.25 -1.36
C GLU A 198 -2.07 -1.37 -2.39
N ALA A 199 -2.89 -2.41 -2.34
CA ALA A 199 -2.80 -3.58 -3.23
C ALA A 199 -3.30 -3.31 -4.68
N VAL A 200 -3.59 -2.08 -5.02
CA VAL A 200 -3.97 -1.67 -6.40
C VAL A 200 -2.76 -1.64 -7.32
N THR A 201 -1.59 -1.25 -6.82
CA THR A 201 -0.35 -1.12 -7.60
C THR A 201 0.67 -2.19 -7.18
N PRO A 202 1.41 -2.79 -8.12
CA PRO A 202 2.47 -3.74 -7.78
C PRO A 202 3.68 -3.02 -7.15
N MET A 203 4.52 -3.78 -6.46
CA MET A 203 5.87 -3.38 -6.09
C MET A 203 6.79 -3.57 -7.30
N ILE A 204 7.51 -2.52 -7.68
CA ILE A 204 8.38 -2.52 -8.86
C ILE A 204 9.79 -2.12 -8.43
N LEU A 205 10.76 -2.97 -8.73
CA LEU A 205 12.17 -2.64 -8.60
C LEU A 205 12.68 -2.18 -9.97
N SER A 206 13.22 -0.97 -10.00
CA SER A 206 13.70 -0.36 -11.23
C SER A 206 15.23 -0.33 -11.29
N GLY A 207 15.79 -0.64 -12.45
CA GLY A 207 17.20 -0.48 -12.77
C GLY A 207 17.47 0.75 -13.64
N ASN A 208 18.73 1.04 -13.88
CA ASN A 208 19.11 2.12 -14.79
C ASN A 208 18.74 1.74 -16.24
N GLY A 209 17.88 2.53 -16.84
CA GLY A 209 17.40 2.34 -18.20
C GLY A 209 18.23 3.08 -19.25
N GLY A 210 17.78 2.98 -20.50
CA GLY A 210 18.41 3.53 -21.68
C GLY A 210 18.56 5.05 -21.75
N ALA A 211 19.06 5.55 -22.86
CA ALA A 211 19.24 6.97 -23.12
C ALA A 211 17.88 7.70 -23.18
N LEU A 212 17.86 8.95 -22.71
CA LEU A 212 16.70 9.84 -22.85
C LEU A 212 16.35 10.02 -24.33
N HIS A 213 15.08 9.91 -24.65
CA HIS A 213 14.63 10.14 -26.01
C HIS A 213 14.66 11.65 -26.34
N PRO A 214 15.36 12.10 -27.37
CA PRO A 214 15.57 13.53 -27.65
C PRO A 214 14.29 14.27 -28.01
N LEU A 215 13.23 13.57 -28.41
CA LEU A 215 11.95 14.15 -28.81
C LEU A 215 10.99 14.44 -27.63
N LEU A 216 11.29 14.04 -26.41
CA LEU A 216 10.41 14.26 -25.24
C LEU A 216 9.95 15.72 -25.07
N PRO A 217 10.85 16.74 -25.16
CA PRO A 217 10.41 18.13 -25.06
C PRO A 217 9.49 18.55 -26.22
N MET A 218 9.73 18.03 -27.43
CA MET A 218 8.93 18.33 -28.61
C MET A 218 7.54 17.70 -28.50
N VAL A 219 7.45 16.48 -27.97
CA VAL A 219 6.18 15.81 -27.69
C VAL A 219 5.38 16.56 -26.63
N ASN A 220 6.01 16.98 -25.54
CA ASN A 220 5.34 17.79 -24.53
C ASN A 220 4.81 19.11 -25.14
N HIS A 221 5.62 19.79 -25.93
CA HIS A 221 5.21 21.00 -26.62
C HIS A 221 3.97 20.75 -27.52
N PHE A 222 4.00 19.68 -28.32
CA PHE A 222 2.86 19.27 -29.14
C PHE A 222 1.57 19.10 -28.31
N VAL A 223 1.65 18.37 -27.20
CA VAL A 223 0.46 18.07 -26.36
C VAL A 223 -0.11 19.34 -25.73
N THR A 224 0.68 20.38 -25.44
CA THR A 224 0.15 21.66 -24.92
C THR A 224 -0.76 22.41 -25.91
N TYR A 225 -0.68 22.12 -27.20
CA TYR A 225 -1.56 22.71 -28.23
C TYR A 225 -2.80 21.89 -28.50
N LEU A 226 -2.88 20.65 -28.02
CA LEU A 226 -4.02 19.77 -28.25
C LEU A 226 -5.25 20.24 -27.48
N LYS A 227 -6.40 20.16 -28.11
CA LYS A 227 -7.70 20.47 -27.53
C LYS A 227 -8.28 19.24 -26.82
N SER A 228 -8.44 19.32 -25.53
CA SER A 228 -8.97 18.21 -24.72
C SER A 228 -10.38 18.48 -24.22
N ILE A 229 -11.05 17.38 -23.84
CA ILE A 229 -12.27 17.41 -23.03
C ILE A 229 -12.16 16.39 -21.89
N THR A 230 -12.68 16.77 -20.72
CA THR A 230 -12.79 15.87 -19.58
C THR A 230 -14.24 15.43 -19.42
N VAL A 231 -14.51 14.13 -19.47
CA VAL A 231 -15.81 13.54 -19.22
C VAL A 231 -15.70 12.57 -18.03
N LYS A 232 -16.81 12.30 -17.36
CA LYS A 232 -16.76 11.38 -16.20
C LYS A 232 -16.47 9.95 -16.64
N THR A 233 -17.19 9.49 -17.67
CA THR A 233 -17.06 8.20 -18.34
C THR A 233 -17.76 8.33 -19.70
N LEU A 234 -17.48 7.47 -20.64
CA LEU A 234 -18.21 7.41 -21.90
C LEU A 234 -19.44 6.53 -21.70
N GLU A 235 -20.62 7.03 -22.10
CA GLU A 235 -21.89 6.31 -21.90
C GLU A 235 -22.19 5.35 -23.08
N ASP A 236 -21.83 5.74 -24.30
CA ASP A 236 -22.06 4.95 -25.51
C ASP A 236 -21.08 5.31 -26.66
N GLU A 237 -21.13 4.54 -27.76
CA GLU A 237 -20.32 4.74 -28.97
C GLU A 237 -20.66 6.04 -29.70
N ASP A 238 -21.92 6.50 -29.65
CA ASP A 238 -22.36 7.73 -30.32
C ASP A 238 -21.79 8.98 -29.61
N GLU A 239 -21.63 8.92 -28.28
CA GLU A 239 -20.96 9.97 -27.54
C GLU A 239 -19.47 10.03 -27.90
N TYR A 240 -18.81 8.88 -27.94
CA TYR A 240 -17.41 8.80 -28.37
C TYR A 240 -17.20 9.39 -29.76
N ALA A 241 -18.01 8.99 -30.73
CA ALA A 241 -17.90 9.46 -32.11
C ALA A 241 -18.01 10.98 -32.23
N ARG A 242 -18.95 11.59 -31.50
CA ARG A 242 -19.12 13.06 -31.44
C ARG A 242 -17.93 13.79 -30.84
N LEU A 243 -17.28 13.18 -29.84
CA LEU A 243 -16.10 13.78 -29.17
C LEU A 243 -14.83 13.55 -30.02
N ASP A 244 -14.71 12.41 -30.69
CA ASP A 244 -13.59 12.01 -31.54
C ASP A 244 -13.39 12.98 -32.73
N GLU A 245 -14.48 13.56 -33.27
CA GLU A 245 -14.42 14.55 -34.35
C GLU A 245 -14.08 15.98 -33.89
N LYS A 246 -14.21 16.27 -32.58
CA LYS A 246 -14.18 17.65 -32.07
C LYS A 246 -12.97 17.96 -31.20
N TYR A 247 -12.42 16.99 -30.55
CA TYR A 247 -11.31 17.11 -29.60
C TYR A 247 -10.15 16.21 -29.99
N ASP A 248 -8.94 16.60 -29.64
CA ASP A 248 -7.74 15.85 -29.94
C ASP A 248 -7.50 14.69 -28.95
N TYR A 249 -7.90 14.87 -27.70
CA TYR A 249 -7.93 13.78 -26.73
C TYR A 249 -9.06 13.94 -25.71
N ILE A 250 -9.48 12.82 -25.16
CA ILE A 250 -10.56 12.72 -24.19
C ILE A 250 -9.96 12.22 -22.86
N VAL A 251 -10.29 12.89 -21.75
CA VAL A 251 -9.88 12.49 -20.41
C VAL A 251 -11.08 11.86 -19.69
N LEU A 252 -10.97 10.61 -19.35
CA LEU A 252 -11.94 9.86 -18.55
C LEU A 252 -11.60 10.06 -17.07
N GLN A 253 -12.41 10.83 -16.37
CA GLN A 253 -12.09 11.26 -14.99
C GLN A 253 -12.21 10.11 -14.00
N ARG A 254 -13.16 9.20 -14.20
CA ARG A 254 -13.39 8.04 -13.31
C ARG A 254 -12.26 7.02 -13.43
N GLU A 255 -11.90 6.69 -14.66
CA GLU A 255 -10.88 5.71 -15.00
C GLU A 255 -9.45 6.28 -14.86
N ARG A 256 -9.33 7.61 -14.83
CA ARG A 256 -8.03 8.34 -14.82
C ARG A 256 -7.18 8.01 -16.05
N VAL A 257 -7.81 7.96 -17.20
CA VAL A 257 -7.16 7.65 -18.48
C VAL A 257 -7.40 8.80 -19.46
N ALA A 258 -6.37 9.18 -20.21
CA ALA A 258 -6.49 10.08 -21.35
C ALA A 258 -6.33 9.28 -22.66
N MET A 259 -7.18 9.51 -23.62
CA MET A 259 -7.24 8.78 -24.88
C MET A 259 -7.10 9.75 -26.05
N LEU A 260 -6.14 9.46 -26.95
CA LEU A 260 -6.00 10.20 -28.19
C LEU A 260 -7.16 9.84 -29.13
N THR A 261 -7.77 10.84 -29.75
CA THR A 261 -8.86 10.66 -30.72
C THR A 261 -8.32 10.48 -32.14
N SER A 262 -9.18 10.13 -33.08
CA SER A 262 -8.83 10.08 -34.51
C SER A 262 -8.39 11.45 -35.05
N LEU A 263 -8.96 12.55 -34.51
CA LEU A 263 -8.52 13.90 -34.83
C LEU A 263 -7.12 14.19 -34.30
N GLY A 264 -6.89 13.87 -33.01
CA GLY A 264 -5.60 14.05 -32.38
C GLY A 264 -4.49 13.21 -33.03
N GLN A 265 -4.84 11.97 -33.46
CA GLN A 265 -3.92 11.13 -34.24
C GLN A 265 -3.51 11.80 -35.55
N LYS A 266 -4.44 12.34 -36.32
CA LYS A 266 -4.13 13.09 -37.56
C LYS A 266 -3.25 14.29 -37.30
N HIS A 267 -3.50 15.06 -36.23
CA HIS A 267 -2.66 16.19 -35.87
C HIS A 267 -1.26 15.74 -35.46
N ALA A 268 -1.11 14.62 -34.75
CA ALA A 268 0.19 14.04 -34.41
C ALA A 268 0.95 13.60 -35.67
N GLU A 269 0.31 12.90 -36.59
CA GLU A 269 0.89 12.45 -37.85
C GLU A 269 1.41 13.65 -38.71
N GLN A 270 0.62 14.74 -38.75
CA GLN A 270 1.03 15.98 -39.44
C GLN A 270 2.21 16.68 -38.74
N PHE A 271 2.16 16.80 -37.42
CA PHE A 271 3.20 17.50 -36.66
C PHE A 271 4.56 16.78 -36.73
N PHE A 272 4.54 15.43 -36.56
CA PHE A 272 5.74 14.61 -36.59
C PHE A 272 6.11 14.12 -38.01
N ARG A 273 5.34 14.51 -39.03
CA ARG A 273 5.51 14.12 -40.43
C ARG A 273 5.54 12.61 -40.67
N LEU A 274 4.67 11.88 -39.96
CA LEU A 274 4.49 10.44 -40.08
C LEU A 274 3.39 10.14 -41.12
N LYS A 275 3.47 9.01 -41.79
CA LYS A 275 2.37 8.52 -42.63
C LYS A 275 1.25 7.93 -41.79
N SER A 276 1.62 7.23 -40.74
CA SER A 276 0.72 6.74 -39.70
C SER A 276 1.45 6.81 -38.35
N LEU A 277 0.73 7.09 -37.28
CA LEU A 277 1.27 7.09 -35.93
C LEU A 277 1.77 5.69 -35.53
N SER A 278 1.20 4.62 -36.11
CA SER A 278 1.65 3.25 -35.93
C SER A 278 3.03 2.94 -36.55
N ASP A 279 3.56 3.82 -37.43
CA ASP A 279 4.88 3.63 -38.04
C ASP A 279 6.03 3.91 -37.05
N ASP A 280 5.76 4.70 -36.00
CA ASP A 280 6.73 4.98 -34.93
C ASP A 280 6.08 4.82 -33.54
N LEU A 281 6.19 3.62 -33.02
CA LEU A 281 5.62 3.26 -31.71
C LEU A 281 6.22 4.06 -30.56
N ASN A 282 7.48 4.54 -30.67
CA ASN A 282 8.11 5.35 -29.62
C ASN A 282 7.45 6.74 -29.54
N ILE A 283 7.21 7.39 -30.68
CA ILE A 283 6.51 8.67 -30.72
C ILE A 283 5.07 8.50 -30.23
N ALA A 284 4.36 7.45 -30.68
CA ALA A 284 3.02 7.16 -30.23
C ALA A 284 2.96 6.97 -28.71
N HIS A 285 3.90 6.20 -28.15
CA HIS A 285 4.00 5.97 -26.72
C HIS A 285 4.29 7.27 -25.94
N MET A 286 5.24 8.07 -26.39
CA MET A 286 5.56 9.35 -25.74
C MET A 286 4.37 10.33 -25.76
N ILE A 287 3.62 10.40 -26.87
CA ILE A 287 2.37 11.20 -26.95
C ILE A 287 1.35 10.70 -25.93
N PHE A 288 1.16 9.37 -25.84
CA PHE A 288 0.26 8.77 -24.88
C PHE A 288 0.65 9.14 -23.44
N GLN A 289 1.91 9.01 -23.07
CA GLN A 289 2.38 9.38 -21.73
C GLN A 289 2.25 10.89 -21.46
N ALA A 290 2.48 11.72 -22.45
CA ALA A 290 2.33 13.16 -22.31
C ALA A 290 0.86 13.57 -22.12
N ILE A 291 -0.09 13.01 -22.88
CA ILE A 291 -1.53 13.30 -22.66
C ILE A 291 -2.02 12.75 -21.30
N GLN A 292 -1.47 11.62 -20.81
CA GLN A 292 -1.71 11.14 -19.46
C GLN A 292 -1.21 12.14 -18.42
N ALA A 293 0.03 12.61 -18.55
CA ALA A 293 0.62 13.57 -17.61
C ALA A 293 -0.16 14.89 -17.54
N HIS A 294 -0.64 15.40 -18.69
CA HIS A 294 -1.40 16.65 -18.77
C HIS A 294 -2.86 16.49 -18.38
N GLY A 295 -3.49 15.38 -18.80
CA GLY A 295 -4.94 15.19 -18.65
C GLY A 295 -5.34 14.62 -17.28
N THR A 296 -4.56 13.70 -16.74
CA THR A 296 -4.99 12.91 -15.58
C THR A 296 -4.26 13.23 -14.27
N LEU A 297 -3.02 13.77 -14.35
CA LEU A 297 -2.19 14.01 -13.18
C LEU A 297 -2.08 15.49 -12.85
N LYS A 298 -2.37 15.82 -11.59
CA LYS A 298 -2.36 17.19 -11.07
C LYS A 298 -1.24 17.38 -10.04
N ARG A 299 -0.52 18.46 -10.16
CA ARG A 299 0.47 18.90 -9.17
C ARG A 299 -0.23 19.17 -7.83
N ASP A 300 0.46 18.85 -6.72
CA ASP A 300 0.02 18.96 -5.33
C ASP A 300 -1.16 18.03 -4.95
N VAL A 301 -1.62 17.19 -5.89
CA VAL A 301 -2.65 16.15 -5.68
C VAL A 301 -2.08 14.76 -5.93
N ASP A 302 -1.51 14.54 -7.11
CA ASP A 302 -0.97 13.23 -7.54
C ASP A 302 0.56 13.17 -7.40
N TYR A 303 1.21 14.31 -7.45
CA TYR A 303 2.65 14.47 -7.27
C TYR A 303 2.97 15.86 -6.72
N ILE A 304 4.13 15.98 -6.08
CA ILE A 304 4.70 17.25 -5.64
C ILE A 304 6.09 17.45 -6.22
N VAL A 305 6.51 18.71 -6.31
CA VAL A 305 7.88 19.08 -6.65
C VAL A 305 8.53 19.70 -5.43
N MET A 306 9.52 18.99 -4.86
CA MET A 306 10.32 19.44 -3.72
C MET A 306 11.79 19.44 -4.09
N ASP A 307 12.48 20.54 -3.83
CA ASP A 307 13.92 20.71 -4.11
C ASP A 307 14.31 20.35 -5.55
N GLY A 308 13.44 20.70 -6.52
CA GLY A 308 13.64 20.39 -7.93
C GLY A 308 13.43 18.90 -8.29
N LYS A 309 12.93 18.10 -7.36
CA LYS A 309 12.66 16.67 -7.58
C LYS A 309 11.18 16.38 -7.55
N LEU A 310 10.76 15.54 -8.47
CA LEU A 310 9.40 15.01 -8.53
C LEU A 310 9.24 13.92 -7.46
N GLN A 311 8.11 13.94 -6.76
CA GLN A 311 7.72 12.89 -5.79
C GLN A 311 6.25 12.57 -5.95
N ILE A 312 5.90 11.27 -5.92
CA ILE A 312 4.51 10.82 -6.01
C ILE A 312 3.82 11.08 -4.67
N VAL A 313 2.59 11.57 -4.75
CA VAL A 313 1.67 11.60 -3.62
C VAL A 313 0.66 10.48 -3.80
N ASP A 314 0.50 9.64 -2.81
CA ASP A 314 -0.55 8.64 -2.82
C ASP A 314 -1.92 9.35 -2.73
N PRO A 315 -2.79 9.20 -3.73
CA PRO A 315 -4.08 9.89 -3.76
C PRO A 315 -5.03 9.43 -2.65
N HIS A 316 -4.78 8.28 -2.03
CA HIS A 316 -5.59 7.75 -0.93
C HIS A 316 -5.08 8.22 0.43
N THR A 317 -3.77 8.38 0.54
CA THR A 317 -3.10 8.62 1.82
C THR A 317 -2.64 10.06 1.97
N GLY A 318 -2.48 10.80 0.85
CA GLY A 318 -1.86 12.11 0.82
C GLY A 318 -0.38 12.10 1.22
N ARG A 319 0.24 10.92 1.29
CA ARG A 319 1.65 10.75 1.65
C ARG A 319 2.55 10.74 0.43
N VAL A 320 3.73 11.28 0.61
CA VAL A 320 4.80 11.13 -0.36
C VAL A 320 5.27 9.67 -0.34
N LEU A 321 5.28 9.06 -1.50
CA LEU A 321 5.78 7.71 -1.71
C LEU A 321 7.27 7.79 -2.06
N GLU A 322 8.11 7.84 -1.02
CA GLU A 322 9.57 7.91 -1.22
C GLU A 322 10.09 6.72 -2.02
N GLY A 323 10.96 7.00 -2.99
CA GLY A 323 11.58 5.98 -3.82
C GLY A 323 10.68 5.36 -4.89
N ARG A 324 9.39 5.72 -4.95
CA ARG A 324 8.49 5.30 -6.04
C ARG A 324 8.53 6.28 -7.20
N ARG A 325 8.38 5.75 -8.42
CA ARG A 325 8.31 6.52 -9.66
C ARG A 325 7.20 5.97 -10.53
N TYR A 326 6.61 6.81 -11.37
CA TYR A 326 5.77 6.33 -12.46
C TYR A 326 6.65 5.63 -13.49
N CYS A 327 6.15 4.53 -14.05
CA CYS A 327 6.85 3.74 -15.06
C CYS A 327 6.55 4.25 -16.48
N ASP A 328 7.18 3.65 -17.45
CA ASP A 328 6.87 3.73 -18.88
C ASP A 328 6.90 5.15 -19.47
N GLY A 329 7.86 5.95 -19.09
CA GLY A 329 8.01 7.30 -19.63
C GLY A 329 7.06 8.34 -19.00
N LEU A 330 6.06 7.95 -18.19
CA LEU A 330 5.16 8.89 -17.54
C LEU A 330 5.88 9.81 -16.56
N TRP A 331 6.91 9.30 -15.86
CA TRP A 331 7.76 10.11 -14.99
C TRP A 331 8.47 11.22 -15.75
N GLN A 332 9.05 10.88 -16.91
CA GLN A 332 9.74 11.84 -17.78
C GLN A 332 8.75 12.84 -18.39
N ALA A 333 7.55 12.38 -18.76
CA ALA A 333 6.51 13.26 -19.27
C ALA A 333 6.11 14.33 -18.22
N ILE A 334 6.00 13.94 -16.93
CA ILE A 334 5.72 14.90 -15.85
C ILE A 334 6.91 15.82 -15.61
N GLN A 335 8.15 15.30 -15.64
CA GLN A 335 9.35 16.13 -15.48
C GLN A 335 9.44 17.20 -16.56
N VAL A 336 9.16 16.83 -17.82
CA VAL A 336 9.11 17.81 -18.93
C VAL A 336 7.96 18.79 -18.76
N LYS A 337 6.77 18.31 -18.35
CA LYS A 337 5.61 19.16 -18.06
C LYS A 337 5.93 20.23 -16.99
N GLU A 338 6.66 19.86 -15.94
CA GLU A 338 7.04 20.73 -14.83
C GLU A 338 8.37 21.47 -15.05
N ASN A 339 8.98 21.36 -16.23
CA ASN A 339 10.27 21.95 -16.57
C ASN A 339 11.40 21.54 -15.60
N LEU A 340 11.39 20.27 -15.16
CA LEU A 340 12.43 19.69 -14.32
C LEU A 340 13.54 19.04 -15.15
N GLU A 341 14.70 18.80 -14.52
CA GLU A 341 15.72 17.97 -15.13
C GLU A 341 15.20 16.56 -15.37
N VAL A 342 15.24 16.10 -16.64
CA VAL A 342 14.72 14.79 -17.02
C VAL A 342 15.75 13.71 -16.68
N VAL A 343 15.36 12.81 -15.77
CA VAL A 343 16.20 11.68 -15.36
C VAL A 343 16.01 10.54 -16.36
N ARG A 344 17.07 9.76 -16.60
CA ARG A 344 17.02 8.58 -17.47
C ARG A 344 15.88 7.66 -17.07
N GLU A 345 15.25 7.05 -18.06
CA GLU A 345 14.18 6.10 -17.84
C GLU A 345 14.68 4.95 -16.97
N SER A 346 13.86 4.56 -16.00
CA SER A 346 14.14 3.38 -15.19
C SER A 346 13.43 2.17 -15.81
N VAL A 347 14.17 1.11 -16.07
CA VAL A 347 13.61 -0.14 -16.59
C VAL A 347 13.17 -1.01 -15.42
N THR A 348 11.98 -1.59 -15.51
CA THR A 348 11.50 -2.58 -14.54
C THR A 348 12.37 -3.83 -14.62
N VAL A 349 13.11 -4.13 -13.56
CA VAL A 349 13.96 -5.34 -13.49
C VAL A 349 13.28 -6.46 -12.71
N ALA A 350 12.42 -6.13 -11.76
CA ALA A 350 11.61 -7.10 -11.04
C ALA A 350 10.33 -6.45 -10.56
N SER A 351 9.24 -7.19 -10.51
CA SER A 351 7.96 -6.72 -10.00
C SER A 351 7.17 -7.86 -9.35
N ILE A 352 6.32 -7.51 -8.39
CA ILE A 352 5.36 -8.44 -7.77
C ILE A 352 4.18 -7.65 -7.20
N SER A 353 2.96 -8.16 -7.36
CA SER A 353 1.82 -7.56 -6.66
C SER A 353 1.86 -7.86 -5.17
N TYR A 354 1.24 -6.99 -4.35
CA TYR A 354 1.08 -7.24 -2.92
C TYR A 354 0.38 -8.58 -2.66
N GLN A 355 -0.65 -8.88 -3.45
CA GLN A 355 -1.41 -10.11 -3.33
C GLN A 355 -0.52 -11.34 -3.50
N GLN A 356 0.29 -11.37 -4.55
CA GLN A 356 1.19 -12.48 -4.83
C GLN A 356 2.31 -12.58 -3.77
N TYR A 357 2.84 -11.45 -3.33
CA TYR A 357 3.87 -11.43 -2.30
C TYR A 357 3.39 -12.02 -0.97
N PHE A 358 2.26 -11.52 -0.43
CA PHE A 358 1.74 -11.98 0.86
C PHE A 358 1.23 -13.43 0.82
N ARG A 359 0.71 -13.90 -0.31
CA ARG A 359 0.30 -15.31 -0.51
C ARG A 359 1.47 -16.31 -0.47
N ARG A 360 2.71 -15.84 -0.49
CA ARG A 360 3.90 -16.70 -0.31
C ARG A 360 4.06 -17.20 1.13
N TYR A 361 3.44 -16.52 2.10
CA TYR A 361 3.51 -16.93 3.49
C TYR A 361 2.51 -18.06 3.75
N PRO A 362 2.99 -19.26 4.19
CA PRO A 362 2.11 -20.38 4.51
C PRO A 362 1.08 -20.04 5.59
N LEU A 363 1.45 -19.14 6.51
CA LEU A 363 0.54 -18.58 7.49
C LEU A 363 0.57 -17.05 7.44
N LEU A 364 -0.53 -16.50 6.98
CA LEU A 364 -0.79 -15.07 6.92
C LEU A 364 -1.93 -14.75 7.88
N CYS A 365 -1.77 -13.72 8.69
CA CYS A 365 -2.81 -13.17 9.53
C CYS A 365 -2.74 -11.64 9.57
N GLY A 366 -3.75 -11.00 10.13
CA GLY A 366 -3.75 -9.56 10.19
C GLY A 366 -4.64 -9.00 11.28
N MET A 367 -4.49 -7.69 11.51
CA MET A 367 -5.33 -6.95 12.43
C MET A 367 -5.63 -5.56 11.86
N THR A 368 -6.85 -5.07 12.11
CA THR A 368 -7.27 -3.72 11.73
C THR A 368 -8.56 -3.34 12.44
N GLY A 369 -8.91 -2.06 12.46
CA GLY A 369 -10.21 -1.56 12.98
C GLY A 369 -11.38 -1.79 12.03
N THR A 370 -11.16 -2.05 10.75
CA THR A 370 -12.17 -1.92 9.68
C THR A 370 -12.12 -3.02 8.61
N ALA A 371 -11.95 -4.28 8.99
CA ALA A 371 -11.85 -5.40 8.05
C ALA A 371 -13.18 -5.88 7.47
N TRP A 372 -14.29 -5.66 8.16
CA TRP A 372 -15.56 -6.35 7.87
C TRP A 372 -16.13 -6.05 6.48
N GLU A 373 -15.97 -4.83 6.02
CA GLU A 373 -16.41 -4.42 4.68
C GLU A 373 -15.67 -5.21 3.60
N GLY A 374 -14.37 -5.38 3.75
CA GLY A 374 -13.50 -6.16 2.84
C GLY A 374 -13.45 -7.67 3.11
N ARG A 375 -14.28 -8.22 4.04
CA ARG A 375 -14.18 -9.62 4.49
C ARG A 375 -14.22 -10.66 3.37
N ARG A 376 -14.95 -10.39 2.29
CA ARG A 376 -15.03 -11.31 1.14
C ARG A 376 -13.73 -11.34 0.37
N GLU A 377 -13.07 -10.21 0.24
CA GLU A 377 -11.79 -10.09 -0.46
C GLU A 377 -10.66 -10.70 0.38
N PHE A 378 -10.63 -10.45 1.69
CA PHE A 378 -9.69 -11.12 2.60
C PHE A 378 -9.80 -12.65 2.53
N ASP A 379 -11.01 -13.18 2.51
CA ASP A 379 -11.25 -14.62 2.43
C ASP A 379 -10.89 -15.19 1.03
N LYS A 380 -11.37 -14.55 -0.05
CA LYS A 380 -11.17 -15.01 -1.43
C LYS A 380 -9.70 -14.92 -1.87
N VAL A 381 -9.04 -13.79 -1.58
CA VAL A 381 -7.69 -13.49 -2.11
C VAL A 381 -6.60 -14.04 -1.20
N TYR A 382 -6.72 -13.86 0.11
CA TYR A 382 -5.66 -14.15 1.09
C TYR A 382 -5.97 -15.35 1.98
N HIS A 383 -7.15 -15.96 1.85
CA HIS A 383 -7.63 -17.06 2.70
C HIS A 383 -7.66 -16.71 4.19
N MET A 384 -7.93 -15.43 4.50
CA MET A 384 -7.97 -14.88 5.84
C MET A 384 -9.41 -14.51 6.25
N PRO A 385 -10.14 -15.39 6.93
CA PRO A 385 -11.48 -15.05 7.41
C PRO A 385 -11.43 -13.94 8.48
N VAL A 386 -12.35 -12.98 8.39
CA VAL A 386 -12.41 -11.85 9.33
C VAL A 386 -13.15 -12.25 10.60
N ARG A 387 -12.56 -11.95 11.77
CA ARG A 387 -13.17 -12.15 13.10
C ARG A 387 -13.31 -10.81 13.81
N ARG A 388 -14.55 -10.44 14.13
CA ARG A 388 -14.82 -9.25 14.95
C ARG A 388 -14.56 -9.57 16.41
N ILE A 389 -13.74 -8.76 17.06
CA ILE A 389 -13.47 -8.82 18.49
C ILE A 389 -14.23 -7.68 19.15
N ALA A 390 -14.97 -8.00 20.22
CA ALA A 390 -15.68 -6.99 20.97
C ALA A 390 -14.70 -6.02 21.64
N PRO A 391 -15.01 -4.73 21.75
CA PRO A 391 -14.17 -3.79 22.50
C PRO A 391 -14.23 -4.09 24.00
N HIS A 392 -13.11 -3.86 24.72
CA HIS A 392 -13.06 -4.05 26.17
C HIS A 392 -14.00 -3.11 26.90
N LYS A 393 -14.04 -1.84 26.49
CA LYS A 393 -15.02 -0.87 27.01
C LYS A 393 -15.97 -0.41 25.90
N ARG A 394 -17.23 -0.22 26.28
CA ARG A 394 -18.24 0.27 25.33
C ARG A 394 -17.83 1.66 24.81
N CYS A 395 -17.88 1.85 23.52
CA CYS A 395 -17.69 3.16 22.89
C CYS A 395 -18.84 4.09 23.28
N VAL A 396 -18.51 5.25 23.84
CA VAL A 396 -19.49 6.28 24.28
C VAL A 396 -19.46 7.51 23.35
N ARG A 397 -18.70 7.45 22.23
CA ARG A 397 -18.68 8.51 21.23
C ARG A 397 -20.07 8.77 20.66
N ARG A 398 -20.37 10.04 20.40
CA ARG A 398 -21.60 10.49 19.76
C ARG A 398 -21.31 10.86 18.30
N ASP A 399 -21.88 10.09 17.38
CA ASP A 399 -21.78 10.36 15.95
C ASP A 399 -22.98 11.26 15.56
N LEU A 400 -22.70 12.55 15.25
CA LEU A 400 -23.71 13.52 14.90
C LEU A 400 -24.14 13.37 13.44
N PRO A 401 -25.39 13.74 13.10
CA PRO A 401 -25.83 13.77 11.71
C PRO A 401 -24.99 14.74 10.89
N ASP A 402 -24.71 14.36 9.63
CA ASP A 402 -23.93 15.16 8.69
C ASP A 402 -24.49 16.58 8.55
N ALA A 403 -23.60 17.56 8.54
CA ALA A 403 -23.90 18.96 8.26
C ALA A 403 -23.90 19.18 6.73
N PHE A 404 -25.03 19.60 6.20
CA PHE A 404 -25.22 19.83 4.78
C PHE A 404 -25.03 21.31 4.43
N ALA A 405 -24.17 21.60 3.48
CA ALA A 405 -23.94 22.90 2.87
C ALA A 405 -24.40 22.89 1.40
N LEU A 406 -24.80 24.06 0.88
CA LEU A 406 -25.25 24.21 -0.51
C LEU A 406 -24.08 24.20 -1.49
N ASP A 407 -22.94 24.72 -1.03
CA ASP A 407 -21.70 24.84 -1.79
C ASP A 407 -20.48 24.65 -0.87
N ARG A 408 -19.29 24.63 -1.46
CA ARG A 408 -18.01 24.46 -0.74
C ARG A 408 -17.70 25.63 0.20
N GLN A 409 -18.06 26.85 -0.19
CA GLN A 409 -17.79 28.04 0.62
C GLN A 409 -18.62 27.98 1.93
N GLN A 410 -19.89 27.66 1.83
CA GLN A 410 -20.75 27.45 2.99
C GLN A 410 -20.27 26.26 3.85
N GLN A 411 -19.79 25.17 3.22
CA GLN A 411 -19.22 24.01 3.92
C GLN A 411 -18.04 24.42 4.80
N ILE A 412 -17.10 25.22 4.27
CA ILE A 412 -15.96 25.76 5.01
C ILE A 412 -16.43 26.65 6.15
N ALA A 413 -17.34 27.57 5.89
CA ALA A 413 -17.85 28.50 6.91
C ALA A 413 -18.51 27.74 8.08
N MET A 414 -19.37 26.77 7.79
CA MET A 414 -20.02 25.94 8.80
C MET A 414 -19.02 25.14 9.63
N LEU A 415 -17.98 24.59 8.99
CA LEU A 415 -16.93 23.85 9.68
C LEU A 415 -16.12 24.76 10.61
N VAL A 416 -15.71 25.93 10.13
CA VAL A 416 -14.94 26.90 10.93
C VAL A 416 -15.76 27.40 12.13
N ASP A 417 -17.06 27.67 11.97
CA ASP A 417 -17.96 28.06 13.06
C ASP A 417 -18.10 26.95 14.13
N GLU A 418 -18.21 25.68 13.70
CA GLU A 418 -18.26 24.53 14.60
C GLU A 418 -16.94 24.33 15.37
N ILE A 419 -15.79 24.52 14.69
CA ILE A 419 -14.45 24.48 15.32
C ILE A 419 -14.32 25.58 16.36
N ALA A 420 -14.72 26.83 16.03
CA ALA A 420 -14.68 27.94 16.97
C ALA A 420 -15.50 27.66 18.23
N ALA A 421 -16.71 27.12 18.05
CA ALA A 421 -17.59 26.74 19.17
C ALA A 421 -17.00 25.60 20.02
N ALA A 422 -16.38 24.58 19.40
CA ALA A 422 -15.75 23.48 20.11
C ALA A 422 -14.50 23.96 20.87
N LYS A 423 -13.64 24.74 20.23
CA LYS A 423 -12.46 25.35 20.87
C LYS A 423 -12.82 26.23 22.06
N GLY A 424 -13.91 27.03 21.95
CA GLY A 424 -14.42 27.86 23.04
C GLY A 424 -14.86 27.05 24.27
N ARG A 425 -15.20 25.74 24.10
CA ARG A 425 -15.48 24.80 25.18
C ARG A 425 -14.25 24.05 25.68
N GLY A 426 -13.06 24.33 25.13
CA GLY A 426 -11.85 23.58 25.43
C GLY A 426 -11.80 22.18 24.76
N GLN A 427 -12.72 21.87 23.86
CA GLN A 427 -12.78 20.59 23.19
C GLN A 427 -11.72 20.50 22.08
N PRO A 428 -10.83 19.50 22.06
CA PRO A 428 -9.87 19.33 20.97
C PRO A 428 -10.58 18.90 19.68
N CYS A 429 -10.13 19.46 18.54
CA CYS A 429 -10.70 19.21 17.22
C CYS A 429 -9.66 18.57 16.30
N LEU A 430 -10.03 17.45 15.68
CA LEU A 430 -9.29 16.85 14.58
C LEU A 430 -10.12 16.94 13.30
N ILE A 431 -9.67 17.77 12.40
CA ILE A 431 -10.30 17.95 11.09
C ILE A 431 -9.58 17.07 10.10
N VAL A 432 -10.33 16.23 9.39
CA VAL A 432 -9.76 15.31 8.40
C VAL A 432 -10.27 15.66 7.03
N THR A 433 -9.32 15.95 6.15
CA THR A 433 -9.55 16.28 4.74
C THR A 433 -9.17 15.11 3.85
N ARG A 434 -9.41 15.26 2.55
CA ARG A 434 -9.04 14.27 1.52
C ARG A 434 -7.73 14.62 0.82
N THR A 435 -7.46 15.91 0.66
CA THR A 435 -6.29 16.41 -0.09
C THR A 435 -5.46 17.37 0.75
N VAL A 436 -4.21 17.55 0.36
CA VAL A 436 -3.33 18.57 0.96
C VAL A 436 -3.83 19.97 0.65
N GLU A 437 -4.40 20.18 -0.55
CA GLU A 437 -5.02 21.44 -0.95
C GLU A 437 -6.17 21.84 0.00
N ASP A 438 -7.01 20.88 0.38
CA ASP A 438 -8.07 21.09 1.37
C ASP A 438 -7.51 21.50 2.74
N ASN A 439 -6.38 20.92 3.16
CA ASN A 439 -5.70 21.33 4.39
C ASN A 439 -5.28 22.78 4.34
N ASP A 440 -4.67 23.22 3.24
CA ASP A 440 -4.17 24.59 3.07
C ASP A 440 -5.33 25.61 3.03
N ILE A 441 -6.43 25.27 2.33
CA ILE A 441 -7.64 26.09 2.28
C ILE A 441 -8.25 26.24 3.68
N LEU A 442 -8.42 25.13 4.42
CA LEU A 442 -9.00 25.18 5.76
C LEU A 442 -8.08 25.91 6.76
N ALA A 443 -6.77 25.69 6.68
CA ALA A 443 -5.82 26.41 7.52
C ALA A 443 -5.83 27.92 7.24
N GLY A 444 -6.02 28.32 5.99
CA GLY A 444 -6.24 29.71 5.61
C GLY A 444 -7.50 30.30 6.25
N ALA A 445 -8.64 29.62 6.10
CA ALA A 445 -9.93 30.05 6.65
C ALA A 445 -9.93 30.10 8.20
N LEU A 446 -9.20 29.20 8.86
CA LEU A 446 -9.03 29.23 10.32
C LEU A 446 -8.17 30.42 10.77
N ARG A 447 -7.10 30.74 10.03
CA ARG A 447 -6.25 31.90 10.32
C ARG A 447 -7.02 33.22 10.17
N GLU A 448 -7.90 33.35 9.17
CA GLU A 448 -8.77 34.51 9.00
C GLU A 448 -9.71 34.76 10.20
N ARG A 449 -9.98 33.71 11.00
CA ARG A 449 -10.79 33.79 12.23
C ARG A 449 -9.95 33.77 13.51
N ASP A 450 -8.64 34.01 13.44
CA ASP A 450 -7.69 33.94 14.57
C ASP A 450 -7.70 32.60 15.32
N ILE A 451 -7.96 31.50 14.61
CA ILE A 451 -7.93 30.19 15.16
C ILE A 451 -6.58 29.53 14.80
N ALA A 452 -5.68 29.42 15.79
CA ALA A 452 -4.44 28.70 15.61
C ALA A 452 -4.72 27.20 15.41
N CYS A 453 -4.11 26.59 14.39
CA CYS A 453 -4.21 25.19 14.09
C CYS A 453 -2.84 24.61 13.69
N ASP A 454 -2.65 23.33 13.98
CA ASP A 454 -1.54 22.53 13.47
C ASP A 454 -2.00 21.84 12.18
N VAL A 455 -1.17 21.92 11.13
CA VAL A 455 -1.48 21.31 9.84
C VAL A 455 -0.52 20.15 9.61
N LEU A 456 -1.07 18.97 9.38
CA LEU A 456 -0.34 17.78 8.96
C LEU A 456 -0.47 17.60 7.45
N SER A 457 0.63 17.79 6.77
CA SER A 457 0.72 17.52 5.34
C SER A 457 1.80 16.47 5.05
N ALA A 458 1.76 15.91 3.84
CA ALA A 458 2.78 14.98 3.35
C ALA A 458 4.22 15.55 3.40
N LYS A 459 4.38 16.83 3.69
CA LYS A 459 5.66 17.57 3.75
C LYS A 459 6.37 17.46 5.11
N ASP A 460 5.67 17.00 6.19
CA ASP A 460 6.16 17.12 7.58
C ASP A 460 6.25 15.79 8.33
N HIS A 461 6.69 14.72 7.68
CA HIS A 461 6.74 13.37 8.26
C HIS A 461 7.48 13.28 9.61
N ALA A 462 8.55 14.04 9.80
CA ALA A 462 9.33 14.00 11.05
C ALA A 462 8.56 14.55 12.26
N ARG A 463 7.62 15.47 12.04
CA ARG A 463 6.78 16.08 13.08
C ARG A 463 5.40 15.42 13.23
N GLU A 464 5.03 14.54 12.31
CA GLU A 464 3.68 13.95 12.26
C GLU A 464 3.28 13.31 13.60
N ALA A 465 4.14 12.46 14.14
CA ALA A 465 3.86 11.74 15.39
C ALA A 465 3.70 12.69 16.59
N GLU A 466 4.53 13.75 16.66
CA GLU A 466 4.50 14.74 17.76
C GLU A 466 3.23 15.58 17.71
N ILE A 467 2.86 16.08 16.52
CA ILE A 467 1.64 16.88 16.32
C ILE A 467 0.39 16.05 16.66
N ILE A 468 0.35 14.77 16.21
CA ILE A 468 -0.78 13.88 16.51
C ILE A 468 -0.85 13.55 18.00
N ALA A 469 0.27 13.32 18.67
CA ALA A 469 0.30 13.12 20.11
C ALA A 469 -0.25 14.34 20.86
N GLY A 470 0.01 15.56 20.36
CA GLY A 470 -0.51 16.81 20.89
C GLY A 470 -1.99 17.08 20.57
N ALA A 471 -2.59 16.42 19.57
CA ALA A 471 -3.95 16.68 19.09
C ALA A 471 -5.05 16.44 20.15
N GLY A 472 -4.74 15.68 21.21
CA GLY A 472 -5.67 15.40 22.32
C GLY A 472 -5.63 16.42 23.46
N GLN A 473 -4.85 17.49 23.36
CA GLN A 473 -4.76 18.53 24.38
C GLN A 473 -5.96 19.50 24.30
N CYS A 474 -6.34 20.07 25.44
CA CYS A 474 -7.48 20.96 25.59
C CYS A 474 -7.43 22.11 24.55
N GLY A 475 -8.50 22.29 23.76
CA GLY A 475 -8.68 23.36 22.79
C GLY A 475 -7.73 23.31 21.58
N ARG A 476 -6.97 22.23 21.39
CA ARG A 476 -6.09 22.06 20.23
C ARG A 476 -6.91 21.83 18.95
N VAL A 477 -6.49 22.45 17.86
CA VAL A 477 -7.11 22.28 16.53
C VAL A 477 -6.05 21.71 15.60
N THR A 478 -6.32 20.54 15.02
CA THR A 478 -5.39 19.86 14.12
C THR A 478 -6.12 19.57 12.80
N VAL A 479 -5.53 19.99 11.69
CA VAL A 479 -5.99 19.68 10.32
C VAL A 479 -5.05 18.66 9.71
N ALA A 480 -5.59 17.56 9.20
CA ALA A 480 -4.80 16.45 8.71
C ALA A 480 -5.46 15.74 7.53
N THR A 481 -4.69 15.11 6.65
CA THR A 481 -5.24 14.14 5.69
C THR A 481 -5.62 12.82 6.39
N ALA A 482 -6.49 12.03 5.77
CA ALA A 482 -7.11 10.83 6.37
C ALA A 482 -6.12 9.83 6.99
N LEU A 483 -4.92 9.74 6.46
CA LEU A 483 -3.89 8.78 6.88
C LEU A 483 -2.77 9.38 7.70
N ALA A 484 -2.69 10.70 7.81
CA ALA A 484 -1.77 11.34 8.73
C ALA A 484 -2.02 10.83 10.17
N GLY A 485 -0.97 10.34 10.83
CA GLY A 485 -1.04 9.76 12.16
C GLY A 485 -1.78 8.42 12.27
N ARG A 486 -1.96 7.66 11.18
CA ARG A 486 -2.48 6.29 11.25
C ARG A 486 -1.60 5.42 12.12
N GLY A 487 -2.20 4.59 12.99
CA GLY A 487 -1.49 3.77 13.96
C GLY A 487 -0.95 4.52 15.18
N THR A 488 -1.07 5.87 15.21
CA THR A 488 -0.70 6.68 16.38
C THR A 488 -1.91 6.92 17.26
N ASP A 489 -1.74 6.75 18.57
CA ASP A 489 -2.79 6.94 19.55
C ASP A 489 -2.86 8.41 20.01
N ILE A 490 -4.05 9.00 19.96
CA ILE A 490 -4.31 10.35 20.43
C ILE A 490 -4.74 10.26 21.90
N ARG A 491 -3.85 10.63 22.82
CA ARG A 491 -4.12 10.64 24.25
C ARG A 491 -4.79 11.95 24.66
N LEU A 492 -5.94 11.83 25.29
CA LEU A 492 -6.68 13.00 25.76
C LEU A 492 -6.11 13.48 27.11
N SER A 493 -5.99 14.79 27.29
CA SER A 493 -5.81 15.37 28.63
C SER A 493 -7.12 15.24 29.43
N ASP A 494 -7.05 15.38 30.77
CA ASP A 494 -8.24 15.27 31.62
C ASP A 494 -9.21 16.41 31.33
N GLU A 495 -8.70 17.62 31.05
CA GLU A 495 -9.49 18.77 30.64
C GLU A 495 -10.23 18.48 29.31
N ALA A 496 -9.54 17.88 28.34
CA ALA A 496 -10.13 17.51 27.07
C ALA A 496 -11.23 16.43 27.23
N ARG A 497 -11.03 15.45 28.12
CA ARG A 497 -12.09 14.47 28.47
C ARG A 497 -13.33 15.15 29.05
N ASN A 498 -13.12 16.09 29.98
CA ASN A 498 -14.20 16.86 30.61
C ASN A 498 -14.92 17.79 29.62
N ALA A 499 -14.20 18.30 28.59
CA ALA A 499 -14.77 19.11 27.52
C ALA A 499 -15.56 18.30 26.48
N GLY A 500 -15.69 16.97 26.64
CA GLY A 500 -16.43 16.08 25.76
C GLY A 500 -15.57 15.21 24.83
N GLY A 501 -14.26 15.18 25.06
CA GLY A 501 -13.29 14.36 24.33
C GLY A 501 -13.01 14.89 22.93
N LEU A 502 -12.30 14.08 22.11
CA LEU A 502 -11.88 14.47 20.76
C LEU A 502 -13.12 14.66 19.84
N TYR A 503 -13.21 15.84 19.21
CA TYR A 503 -14.17 16.08 18.15
C TYR A 503 -13.50 15.82 16.78
N VAL A 504 -13.94 14.75 16.14
CA VAL A 504 -13.44 14.37 14.81
C VAL A 504 -14.41 14.91 13.75
N MET A 505 -13.91 15.74 12.89
CA MET A 505 -14.69 16.40 11.83
C MET A 505 -14.17 15.97 10.46
N GLY A 506 -15.05 15.43 9.62
CA GLY A 506 -14.72 15.09 8.22
C GLY A 506 -15.10 16.25 7.28
N PHE A 507 -14.15 16.76 6.52
CA PHE A 507 -14.42 17.67 5.42
C PHE A 507 -14.75 16.85 4.17
N GLY A 508 -16.05 16.56 3.99
CA GLY A 508 -16.55 15.52 3.10
C GLY A 508 -16.37 14.10 3.63
N HIS A 509 -17.06 13.15 3.03
CA HIS A 509 -16.85 11.72 3.28
C HIS A 509 -15.60 11.19 2.58
N GLN A 510 -14.99 10.15 3.12
CA GLN A 510 -13.88 9.46 2.49
C GLN A 510 -14.36 8.64 1.27
N ASN A 511 -13.45 8.20 0.43
CA ASN A 511 -13.75 7.41 -0.76
C ASN A 511 -14.50 6.10 -0.44
N THR A 512 -14.32 5.57 0.74
CA THR A 512 -14.91 4.32 1.20
C THR A 512 -15.55 4.48 2.58
N ARG A 513 -16.56 3.67 2.87
CA ARG A 513 -17.15 3.60 4.22
C ARG A 513 -16.15 3.15 5.28
N ARG A 514 -15.17 2.35 4.88
CA ARG A 514 -14.07 1.93 5.73
C ARG A 514 -13.22 3.13 6.15
N GLY A 515 -12.88 4.01 5.21
CA GLY A 515 -12.17 5.27 5.47
C GLY A 515 -12.91 6.14 6.48
N ASP A 516 -14.22 6.31 6.34
CA ASP A 516 -15.05 7.05 7.30
C ASP A 516 -14.98 6.42 8.71
N ARG A 517 -15.05 5.09 8.81
CA ARG A 517 -14.95 4.40 10.11
C ARG A 517 -13.57 4.54 10.74
N GLN A 518 -12.50 4.52 9.96
CA GLN A 518 -11.14 4.76 10.46
C GLN A 518 -11.00 6.20 10.99
N LEU A 519 -11.61 7.15 10.27
CA LEU A 519 -11.63 8.55 10.65
C LEU A 519 -12.35 8.74 11.98
N ILE A 520 -13.61 8.33 12.09
CA ILE A 520 -14.37 8.48 13.33
C ILE A 520 -13.78 7.65 14.47
N GLY A 521 -13.12 6.53 14.17
CA GLY A 521 -12.40 5.69 15.14
C GLY A 521 -11.20 6.34 15.82
N ARG A 522 -10.82 7.56 15.39
CA ARG A 522 -9.81 8.37 16.08
C ARG A 522 -10.30 8.90 17.43
N GLY A 523 -11.61 9.13 17.58
CA GLY A 523 -12.25 9.57 18.82
C GLY A 523 -13.02 8.45 19.51
N GLY A 524 -13.27 8.59 20.83
CA GLY A 524 -14.05 7.65 21.63
C GLY A 524 -13.36 6.30 21.88
N ARG A 525 -12.04 6.32 22.12
CA ARG A 525 -11.21 5.14 22.39
C ARG A 525 -11.29 4.75 23.85
N GLN A 526 -11.22 3.44 24.15
CA GLN A 526 -11.13 2.91 25.52
C GLN A 526 -12.20 3.46 26.51
N GLY A 527 -13.40 3.79 26.00
CA GLY A 527 -14.47 4.38 26.80
C GLY A 527 -14.33 5.88 27.03
N ASP A 528 -13.36 6.56 26.43
CA ASP A 528 -13.27 8.03 26.43
C ASP A 528 -14.47 8.65 25.70
N PRO A 529 -14.94 9.83 26.12
CA PRO A 529 -15.92 10.58 25.36
C PRO A 529 -15.36 11.03 24.02
N GLY A 530 -16.23 11.32 23.07
CA GLY A 530 -15.85 11.82 21.76
C GLY A 530 -17.07 12.21 20.95
N VAL A 531 -16.85 12.98 19.90
CA VAL A 531 -17.88 13.41 18.95
C VAL A 531 -17.35 13.22 17.54
N SER A 532 -18.21 12.84 16.60
CA SER A 532 -17.86 12.89 15.18
C SER A 532 -18.95 13.55 14.35
N ARG A 533 -18.56 14.23 13.26
CA ARG A 533 -19.47 14.82 12.29
C ARG A 533 -18.81 14.99 10.95
N PHE A 534 -19.56 14.75 9.87
CA PHE A 534 -19.13 15.08 8.52
C PHE A 534 -19.82 16.37 8.04
N PHE A 535 -19.07 17.18 7.30
CA PHE A 535 -19.55 18.37 6.62
C PHE A 535 -19.54 18.10 5.13
N VAL A 536 -20.70 18.17 4.48
CA VAL A 536 -20.88 17.69 3.10
C VAL A 536 -21.53 18.74 2.22
N SER A 537 -21.15 18.76 0.96
CA SER A 537 -21.75 19.62 -0.07
C SER A 537 -21.93 18.85 -1.39
N PRO A 538 -22.78 19.34 -2.31
CA PRO A 538 -22.86 18.78 -3.66
C PRO A 538 -21.58 18.91 -4.48
N GLU A 539 -20.65 19.76 -4.05
CA GLU A 539 -19.36 20.02 -4.70
C GLU A 539 -18.25 19.13 -4.15
N ASP A 540 -18.56 18.22 -3.20
CA ASP A 540 -17.58 17.27 -2.70
C ASP A 540 -16.97 16.44 -3.85
N GLU A 541 -15.65 16.33 -3.89
CA GLU A 541 -14.90 15.62 -4.94
C GLU A 541 -15.39 14.19 -5.15
N LEU A 542 -15.84 13.52 -4.09
CA LEU A 542 -16.43 12.18 -4.18
C LEU A 542 -17.65 12.18 -5.12
N LEU A 543 -18.53 13.19 -5.01
CA LEU A 543 -19.69 13.33 -5.88
C LEU A 543 -19.30 13.79 -7.28
N VAL A 544 -18.31 14.67 -7.39
CA VAL A 544 -17.79 15.12 -8.68
C VAL A 544 -17.24 13.94 -9.49
N ARG A 545 -16.50 13.02 -8.84
CA ARG A 545 -15.86 11.88 -9.50
C ARG A 545 -16.80 10.68 -9.72
N PHE A 546 -17.55 10.31 -8.69
CA PHE A 546 -18.31 9.05 -8.65
C PHE A 546 -19.83 9.23 -8.61
N GLY A 547 -20.34 10.46 -8.49
CA GLY A 547 -21.78 10.75 -8.54
C GLY A 547 -22.36 10.67 -9.97
N ASN A 548 -23.66 10.38 -10.10
CA ASN A 548 -24.34 10.36 -11.40
C ASN A 548 -24.62 11.77 -11.91
N GLU A 549 -24.70 11.96 -13.24
CA GLU A 549 -24.99 13.27 -13.84
C GLU A 549 -26.34 13.87 -13.41
N ARG A 550 -27.33 13.01 -13.13
CA ARG A 550 -28.64 13.44 -12.58
C ARG A 550 -28.54 14.05 -11.19
N GLU A 551 -27.43 13.82 -10.50
CA GLU A 551 -27.15 14.29 -9.14
C GLU A 551 -26.43 15.65 -9.12
N LYS A 552 -26.13 16.24 -10.29
CA LYS A 552 -25.54 17.59 -10.43
C LYS A 552 -26.54 18.75 -10.25
N LYS A 553 -27.84 18.47 -10.03
CA LYS A 553 -28.87 19.51 -9.81
C LYS A 553 -28.80 20.02 -8.37
N PRO A 554 -29.33 21.22 -8.07
CA PRO A 554 -29.45 21.70 -6.69
C PRO A 554 -30.08 20.60 -5.82
N MET A 555 -29.30 20.03 -4.91
CA MET A 555 -29.73 18.91 -4.09
C MET A 555 -30.16 19.41 -2.72
N ASN A 556 -31.26 18.86 -2.22
CA ASN A 556 -31.56 18.97 -0.81
C ASN A 556 -30.70 17.98 0.00
N ARG A 557 -30.62 18.16 1.32
CA ARG A 557 -29.82 17.32 2.21
C ARG A 557 -30.03 15.81 2.00
N ARG A 558 -31.29 15.35 1.86
CA ARG A 558 -31.59 13.92 1.70
C ARG A 558 -31.08 13.36 0.37
N ALA A 559 -31.12 14.15 -0.69
CA ALA A 559 -30.62 13.77 -2.00
C ALA A 559 -29.08 13.69 -1.97
N CYS A 560 -28.41 14.69 -1.41
CA CYS A 560 -26.95 14.72 -1.27
C CYS A 560 -26.42 13.52 -0.48
N LEU A 561 -27.01 13.20 0.68
CA LEU A 561 -26.58 12.05 1.48
C LEU A 561 -26.79 10.70 0.75
N ARG A 562 -27.86 10.56 -0.02
CA ARG A 562 -28.06 9.36 -0.87
C ARG A 562 -27.03 9.28 -1.96
N ALA A 563 -26.74 10.40 -2.62
CA ALA A 563 -25.74 10.50 -3.66
C ALA A 563 -24.32 10.14 -3.12
N ILE A 564 -23.95 10.62 -1.95
CA ILE A 564 -22.69 10.27 -1.26
C ILE A 564 -22.61 8.76 -1.02
N CYS A 565 -23.66 8.17 -0.43
CA CYS A 565 -23.68 6.71 -0.20
C CYS A 565 -23.55 5.91 -1.50
N HIS A 566 -24.16 6.37 -2.58
CA HIS A 566 -24.05 5.75 -3.89
C HIS A 566 -22.63 5.93 -4.46
N ALA A 567 -22.09 7.13 -4.42
CA ALA A 567 -20.73 7.44 -4.89
C ALA A 567 -19.66 6.62 -4.15
N GLN A 568 -19.77 6.47 -2.82
CA GLN A 568 -18.87 5.60 -2.04
C GLN A 568 -18.95 4.14 -2.52
N LYS A 569 -20.17 3.62 -2.72
CA LYS A 569 -20.36 2.26 -3.20
C LYS A 569 -19.75 2.07 -4.60
N THR A 570 -19.99 3.00 -5.50
CA THR A 570 -19.39 2.97 -6.85
C THR A 570 -17.87 3.01 -6.79
N CYS A 571 -17.31 3.86 -5.93
CA CYS A 571 -15.87 3.95 -5.73
C CYS A 571 -15.28 2.63 -5.20
N GLU A 572 -15.92 2.01 -4.20
CA GLU A 572 -15.51 0.71 -3.66
C GLU A 572 -15.57 -0.39 -4.73
N GLU A 573 -16.60 -0.41 -5.57
CA GLU A 573 -16.77 -1.37 -6.67
C GLU A 573 -15.68 -1.18 -7.75
N VAL A 574 -15.36 0.07 -8.12
CA VAL A 574 -14.30 0.38 -9.09
C VAL A 574 -12.94 -0.08 -8.56
N PHE A 575 -12.60 0.24 -7.32
CA PHE A 575 -11.32 -0.18 -6.74
C PHE A 575 -11.23 -1.70 -6.56
N ALA A 576 -12.33 -2.35 -6.18
CA ALA A 576 -12.36 -3.81 -6.09
C ALA A 576 -12.14 -4.46 -7.48
N ALA A 577 -12.77 -3.92 -8.52
CA ALA A 577 -12.57 -4.39 -9.90
C ALA A 577 -11.13 -4.18 -10.38
N GLN A 578 -10.53 -3.02 -10.06
CA GLN A 578 -9.12 -2.75 -10.38
C GLN A 578 -8.18 -3.75 -9.69
N ARG A 579 -8.36 -4.00 -8.38
CA ARG A 579 -7.56 -4.99 -7.66
C ARG A 579 -7.73 -6.42 -8.22
N GLU A 580 -8.97 -6.80 -8.55
CA GLU A 580 -9.24 -8.11 -9.15
C GLU A 580 -8.58 -8.23 -10.53
N SER A 581 -8.63 -7.19 -11.34
CA SER A 581 -7.95 -7.15 -12.64
C SER A 581 -6.42 -7.26 -12.48
N THR A 582 -5.83 -6.45 -11.58
CA THR A 582 -4.39 -6.50 -11.27
C THR A 582 -3.98 -7.90 -10.82
N LEU A 583 -4.75 -8.51 -9.91
CA LEU A 583 -4.45 -9.86 -9.43
C LEU A 583 -4.49 -10.89 -10.56
N ARG A 584 -5.53 -10.89 -11.40
CA ARG A 584 -5.65 -11.85 -12.51
C ARG A 584 -4.52 -11.73 -13.52
N LEU A 585 -4.13 -10.50 -13.86
CA LEU A 585 -3.02 -10.28 -14.78
C LEU A 585 -1.67 -10.70 -14.15
N ASP A 586 -1.46 -10.40 -12.87
CA ASP A 586 -0.23 -10.80 -12.18
C ASP A 586 -0.19 -12.30 -11.85
N GLU A 587 -1.33 -12.99 -11.77
CA GLU A 587 -1.36 -14.46 -11.60
C GLU A 587 -0.70 -15.17 -12.78
N VAL A 588 -0.89 -14.69 -14.01
CA VAL A 588 -0.23 -15.24 -15.20
C VAL A 588 1.28 -14.97 -15.14
N ILE A 589 1.67 -13.70 -14.93
CA ILE A 589 3.07 -13.33 -14.74
C ILE A 589 3.70 -14.08 -13.54
N GLY A 590 2.91 -14.31 -12.48
CA GLY A 590 3.33 -15.02 -11.28
C GLY A 590 3.74 -16.49 -11.53
N GLN A 591 3.06 -17.17 -12.45
CA GLN A 591 3.44 -18.51 -12.87
C GLN A 591 4.80 -18.51 -13.58
N PHE A 592 4.98 -17.62 -14.54
CA PHE A 592 6.23 -17.45 -15.27
C PHE A 592 7.37 -17.00 -14.35
N ARG A 593 7.09 -16.09 -13.42
CA ARG A 593 8.04 -15.64 -12.39
C ARG A 593 8.51 -16.81 -11.54
N ALA A 594 7.61 -17.68 -11.11
CA ALA A 594 7.95 -18.84 -10.30
C ALA A 594 8.90 -19.80 -11.06
N GLU A 595 8.65 -20.02 -12.36
CA GLU A 595 9.49 -20.86 -13.22
C GLU A 595 10.90 -20.26 -13.40
N ILE A 596 10.99 -18.99 -13.73
CA ILE A 596 12.26 -18.25 -13.90
C ILE A 596 13.06 -18.23 -12.59
N TYR A 597 12.41 -17.89 -11.46
CA TYR A 597 13.09 -17.81 -10.18
C TYR A 597 13.53 -19.20 -9.68
N GLN A 598 12.79 -20.26 -10.01
CA GLN A 598 13.22 -21.62 -9.74
C GLN A 598 14.43 -22.02 -10.58
N ALA A 599 14.44 -21.66 -11.87
CA ALA A 599 15.60 -21.90 -12.75
C ALA A 599 16.83 -21.15 -12.22
N ARG A 600 16.65 -19.90 -11.82
CA ARG A 600 17.69 -19.06 -11.23
C ARG A 600 18.23 -19.63 -9.91
N SER A 601 17.36 -20.11 -9.03
CA SER A 601 17.76 -20.74 -7.76
C SER A 601 18.61 -22.01 -7.99
N LYS A 602 18.25 -22.84 -8.98
CA LYS A 602 19.05 -24.02 -9.35
C LYS A 602 20.47 -23.66 -9.79
N ILE A 603 20.62 -22.58 -10.55
CA ILE A 603 21.93 -22.07 -10.98
C ILE A 603 22.73 -21.56 -9.78
N LEU A 604 22.09 -20.80 -8.86
CA LEU A 604 22.71 -20.35 -7.61
C LEU A 604 23.14 -21.49 -6.68
N GLU A 605 22.48 -22.64 -6.77
CA GLU A 605 22.83 -23.87 -6.06
C GLU A 605 23.92 -24.71 -6.73
N GLY A 606 24.45 -24.23 -7.87
CA GLY A 606 25.51 -24.90 -8.59
C GLY A 606 25.05 -25.95 -9.61
N ASN A 607 23.75 -26.02 -9.88
CA ASN A 607 23.20 -26.89 -10.95
C ASN A 607 23.41 -26.22 -12.31
N LEU A 608 24.62 -26.33 -12.83
CA LEU A 608 25.04 -25.70 -14.10
C LEU A 608 24.84 -26.68 -15.26
N PRO A 609 24.65 -26.17 -16.52
CA PRO A 609 24.55 -27.01 -17.71
C PRO A 609 25.84 -27.80 -17.92
N GLY A 610 25.73 -29.13 -18.01
CA GLY A 610 26.88 -30.04 -18.11
C GLY A 610 27.72 -29.86 -19.39
N GLU A 611 27.13 -29.27 -20.42
CA GLU A 611 27.80 -28.98 -21.71
C GLU A 611 29.00 -28.02 -21.54
N PHE A 612 28.98 -27.17 -20.50
CA PHE A 612 30.01 -26.16 -20.22
C PHE A 612 30.88 -26.54 -19.00
N ALA A 613 30.91 -27.80 -18.60
CA ALA A 613 31.73 -28.28 -17.47
C ALA A 613 33.24 -28.03 -17.62
N HIS A 614 33.69 -27.70 -18.82
CA HIS A 614 35.09 -27.35 -19.11
C HIS A 614 35.43 -25.92 -18.72
N LEU A 615 34.42 -25.03 -18.50
CA LEU A 615 34.63 -23.64 -18.09
C LEU A 615 34.57 -23.52 -16.56
N PRO A 616 35.20 -22.46 -15.97
CA PRO A 616 35.06 -22.19 -14.55
C PRO A 616 33.58 -22.02 -14.15
N SER A 617 33.14 -22.71 -13.10
CA SER A 617 31.75 -22.70 -12.64
C SER A 617 31.23 -21.28 -12.37
N ALA A 618 32.06 -20.41 -11.83
CA ALA A 618 31.71 -18.99 -11.58
C ALA A 618 31.39 -18.22 -12.88
N VAL A 619 32.11 -18.49 -13.97
CA VAL A 619 31.85 -17.85 -15.28
C VAL A 619 30.53 -18.35 -15.86
N VAL A 620 30.30 -19.67 -15.82
CA VAL A 620 29.04 -20.27 -16.32
C VAL A 620 27.86 -19.73 -15.52
N GLN A 621 27.99 -19.64 -14.21
CA GLN A 621 26.97 -19.10 -13.32
C GLN A 621 26.65 -17.63 -13.64
N ALA A 622 27.68 -16.77 -13.73
CA ALA A 622 27.49 -15.36 -14.01
C ALA A 622 26.83 -15.12 -15.38
N VAL A 623 27.29 -15.81 -16.43
CA VAL A 623 26.70 -15.72 -17.77
C VAL A 623 25.25 -16.20 -17.80
N ALA A 624 24.96 -17.31 -17.12
CA ALA A 624 23.59 -17.85 -17.07
C ALA A 624 22.63 -16.92 -16.31
N LEU A 625 23.05 -16.38 -15.17
CA LEU A 625 22.25 -15.41 -14.39
C LEU A 625 22.01 -14.13 -15.17
N SER A 626 23.05 -13.55 -15.79
CA SER A 626 22.92 -12.33 -16.63
C SER A 626 21.97 -12.55 -17.81
N ALA A 627 22.05 -13.70 -18.49
CA ALA A 627 21.15 -14.00 -19.60
C ALA A 627 19.69 -14.11 -19.16
N ILE A 628 19.43 -14.73 -18.01
CA ILE A 628 18.09 -14.84 -17.44
C ILE A 628 17.58 -13.46 -17.00
N ASP A 629 18.37 -12.68 -16.27
CA ASP A 629 17.97 -11.39 -15.70
C ASP A 629 17.63 -10.37 -16.80
N GLU A 630 18.45 -10.29 -17.86
CA GLU A 630 18.21 -9.41 -19.03
C GLU A 630 16.94 -9.82 -19.80
N ALA A 631 16.79 -11.13 -20.07
CA ALA A 631 15.63 -11.63 -20.78
C ALA A 631 14.34 -11.41 -19.97
N TRP A 632 14.38 -11.64 -18.66
CA TRP A 632 13.25 -11.43 -17.76
C TRP A 632 12.85 -9.95 -17.67
N ALA A 633 13.81 -9.04 -17.53
CA ALA A 633 13.53 -7.61 -17.53
C ALA A 633 12.91 -7.13 -18.87
N THR A 634 13.38 -7.68 -20.00
CA THR A 634 12.80 -7.40 -21.31
C THR A 634 11.36 -7.93 -21.41
N PHE A 635 11.13 -9.17 -20.96
CA PHE A 635 9.80 -9.77 -20.92
C PHE A 635 8.81 -8.98 -20.05
N LEU A 636 9.21 -8.52 -18.86
CA LEU A 636 8.34 -7.73 -17.99
C LEU A 636 7.90 -6.43 -18.66
N ARG A 637 8.79 -5.77 -19.40
CA ARG A 637 8.49 -4.56 -20.16
C ARG A 637 7.49 -4.85 -21.30
N GLU A 638 7.80 -5.87 -22.11
CA GLU A 638 6.92 -6.27 -23.21
C GLU A 638 5.54 -6.73 -22.76
N ALA A 639 5.46 -7.42 -21.61
CA ALA A 639 4.20 -7.82 -21.00
C ALA A 639 3.39 -6.61 -20.49
N ASP A 640 4.05 -5.57 -19.97
CA ASP A 640 3.36 -4.35 -19.56
C ASP A 640 2.88 -3.54 -20.77
N ASP A 641 3.68 -3.44 -21.85
CA ASP A 641 3.25 -2.87 -23.12
C ASP A 641 2.04 -3.63 -23.72
N ALA A 642 2.05 -4.96 -23.65
CA ALA A 642 0.92 -5.80 -24.07
C ALA A 642 -0.33 -5.51 -23.24
N ARG A 643 -0.18 -5.33 -21.92
CA ARG A 643 -1.28 -4.98 -21.02
C ARG A 643 -1.92 -3.65 -21.41
N GLN A 644 -1.12 -2.65 -21.73
CA GLN A 644 -1.62 -1.34 -22.16
C GLN A 644 -2.35 -1.42 -23.51
N ARG A 645 -1.77 -2.13 -24.50
CA ARG A 645 -2.42 -2.35 -25.81
C ARG A 645 -3.76 -3.06 -25.67
N CYS A 646 -3.81 -4.13 -24.89
CA CYS A 646 -5.04 -4.89 -24.64
C CYS A 646 -6.09 -4.06 -23.89
N GLY A 647 -5.69 -3.12 -23.03
CA GLY A 647 -6.59 -2.19 -22.35
C GLY A 647 -7.38 -1.30 -23.31
N VAL A 648 -6.74 -0.85 -24.39
CA VAL A 648 -7.38 -0.07 -25.46
C VAL A 648 -8.37 -0.94 -26.27
N VAL A 649 -8.04 -2.21 -26.51
CA VAL A 649 -8.88 -3.17 -27.26
C VAL A 649 -10.17 -3.54 -26.50
N SER A 650 -10.21 -3.41 -25.17
CA SER A 650 -11.42 -3.68 -24.36
C SER A 650 -12.59 -2.75 -24.73
N LEU A 651 -12.31 -1.58 -25.29
CA LEU A 651 -13.30 -0.63 -25.78
C LEU A 651 -14.03 -1.13 -27.05
N VAL A 652 -13.50 -2.17 -27.71
CA VAL A 652 -14.06 -2.78 -28.93
C VAL A 652 -14.80 -4.09 -28.63
N GLY A 653 -15.13 -4.40 -27.38
CA GLY A 653 -15.98 -5.53 -27.00
C GLY A 653 -15.32 -6.92 -27.08
N ARG A 654 -14.01 -7.03 -27.20
CA ARG A 654 -13.26 -8.28 -27.12
C ARG A 654 -12.82 -8.59 -25.69
N ASP A 655 -12.74 -9.89 -25.35
CA ASP A 655 -12.22 -10.36 -24.05
C ASP A 655 -10.70 -10.09 -23.99
N TYR A 656 -10.33 -8.88 -23.56
CA TYR A 656 -8.96 -8.41 -23.50
C TYR A 656 -8.06 -9.30 -22.62
N GLN A 657 -8.64 -9.95 -21.61
CA GLN A 657 -7.89 -10.81 -20.70
C GLN A 657 -7.37 -12.05 -21.40
N ARG A 658 -8.21 -12.69 -22.24
CA ARG A 658 -7.78 -13.87 -23.01
C ARG A 658 -6.73 -13.52 -24.05
N GLU A 659 -6.84 -12.37 -24.68
CA GLU A 659 -5.87 -11.92 -25.68
C GLU A 659 -4.52 -11.61 -25.03
N TYR A 660 -4.54 -10.92 -23.89
CA TYR A 660 -3.35 -10.65 -23.08
C TYR A 660 -2.65 -11.95 -22.64
N ILE A 661 -3.38 -12.89 -22.04
CA ILE A 661 -2.82 -14.17 -21.56
C ILE A 661 -2.14 -14.93 -22.71
N ARG A 662 -2.78 -14.96 -23.89
CA ARG A 662 -2.22 -15.64 -25.06
C ARG A 662 -0.95 -14.98 -25.58
N GLU A 663 -0.95 -13.65 -25.67
CA GLU A 663 0.19 -12.87 -26.13
C GLU A 663 1.38 -13.04 -25.20
N VAL A 664 1.18 -12.88 -23.89
CA VAL A 664 2.22 -13.01 -22.87
C VAL A 664 2.77 -14.44 -22.76
N ALA A 665 1.92 -15.46 -22.93
CA ALA A 665 2.39 -16.85 -22.96
C ALA A 665 3.33 -17.11 -24.15
N ALA A 666 2.99 -16.62 -25.34
CA ALA A 666 3.85 -16.74 -26.52
C ALA A 666 5.19 -15.97 -26.35
N MET A 667 5.14 -14.78 -25.73
CA MET A 667 6.36 -14.01 -25.39
C MET A 667 7.25 -14.77 -24.40
N PHE A 668 6.65 -15.44 -23.41
CA PHE A 668 7.40 -16.23 -22.43
C PHE A 668 8.11 -17.43 -23.07
N GLU A 669 7.44 -18.17 -23.93
CA GLU A 669 8.04 -19.28 -24.67
C GLU A 669 9.23 -18.79 -25.54
N ALA A 670 9.04 -17.69 -26.28
CA ALA A 670 10.11 -17.09 -27.09
C ALA A 670 11.29 -16.62 -26.21
N MET A 671 11.00 -16.05 -25.04
CA MET A 671 12.04 -15.63 -24.07
C MET A 671 12.84 -16.85 -23.58
N MET A 672 12.19 -17.96 -23.22
CA MET A 672 12.88 -19.15 -22.73
C MET A 672 13.82 -19.75 -23.76
N ASP A 673 13.45 -19.76 -25.02
CA ASP A 673 14.31 -20.20 -26.11
C ASP A 673 15.46 -19.20 -26.36
N GLY A 674 15.20 -17.91 -26.30
CA GLY A 674 16.19 -16.86 -26.41
C GLY A 674 17.25 -16.87 -25.29
N ILE A 675 16.85 -17.24 -24.05
CA ILE A 675 17.80 -17.42 -22.93
C ILE A 675 18.82 -18.50 -23.26
N LYS A 676 18.36 -19.68 -23.73
CA LYS A 676 19.25 -20.80 -24.08
C LYS A 676 20.24 -20.38 -25.16
N GLU A 677 19.75 -19.78 -26.23
CA GLU A 677 20.58 -19.32 -27.33
C GLU A 677 21.62 -18.27 -26.91
N THR A 678 21.20 -17.30 -26.10
CA THR A 678 22.08 -16.24 -25.59
C THR A 678 23.15 -16.80 -24.66
N MET A 679 22.77 -17.75 -23.80
CA MET A 679 23.69 -18.42 -22.90
C MET A 679 24.74 -19.20 -23.70
N HIS A 680 24.32 -20.04 -24.67
CA HIS A 680 25.24 -20.76 -25.55
C HIS A 680 26.21 -19.85 -26.30
N ARG A 681 25.70 -18.78 -26.90
CA ARG A 681 26.52 -17.80 -27.65
C ARG A 681 27.55 -17.12 -26.75
N ARG A 682 27.15 -16.69 -25.52
CA ARG A 682 28.08 -16.01 -24.60
C ARG A 682 29.12 -16.98 -24.02
N LEU A 683 28.75 -18.20 -23.68
CA LEU A 683 29.67 -19.21 -23.17
C LEU A 683 30.65 -19.73 -24.25
N ALA A 684 30.21 -19.87 -25.49
CA ALA A 684 31.10 -20.16 -26.62
C ALA A 684 32.18 -19.08 -26.80
N ARG A 685 31.81 -17.81 -26.74
CA ARG A 685 32.78 -16.67 -26.78
C ARG A 685 33.73 -16.67 -25.57
N ALA A 686 33.25 -17.05 -24.39
CA ALA A 686 34.11 -17.18 -23.21
C ALA A 686 35.14 -18.33 -23.36
N SER A 687 34.76 -19.42 -24.01
CA SER A 687 35.69 -20.53 -24.32
C SER A 687 36.75 -20.19 -25.33
N GLU A 688 36.50 -19.21 -26.23
CA GLU A 688 37.43 -18.69 -27.21
C GLU A 688 38.40 -17.61 -26.67
N GLY A 689 38.33 -17.27 -25.38
CA GLY A 689 39.20 -16.29 -24.73
C GLY A 689 38.89 -14.82 -25.06
N VAL A 690 37.72 -14.52 -25.65
CA VAL A 690 37.32 -13.19 -26.12
C VAL A 690 36.70 -12.32 -25.04
N ILE A 691 36.36 -12.85 -23.88
CA ILE A 691 35.68 -12.12 -22.79
C ILE A 691 36.62 -11.95 -21.59
N HIS A 692 37.03 -10.69 -21.31
CA HIS A 692 37.60 -10.32 -20.00
C HIS A 692 36.51 -10.34 -18.95
N VAL A 693 36.78 -10.99 -17.78
CA VAL A 693 35.86 -11.19 -16.68
C VAL A 693 35.37 -9.86 -16.06
N ASP A 694 36.07 -8.75 -16.29
CA ASP A 694 35.71 -7.40 -15.80
C ASP A 694 34.60 -6.70 -16.61
N ALA A 695 34.07 -7.32 -17.64
CA ALA A 695 33.02 -6.78 -18.52
C ALA A 695 31.66 -7.50 -18.37
N ILE A 696 31.55 -8.36 -17.39
CA ILE A 696 30.33 -9.08 -16.99
C ILE A 696 29.87 -8.49 -15.66
#